data_752cdb43264d3ebd3d0ea7b2b803bbb9
#
_entry.id   752cdb43264d3ebd3d0ea7b2b803bbb9
#
_cell.length_a   1.000
_cell.length_b   1.000
_cell.length_c   1.000
_cell.angle_alpha   90.00
_cell.angle_beta   90.00
_cell.angle_gamma   90.00
#
_symmetry.space_group_name_H-M   'P 1'
#
loop_
_entity.id
_entity.type
_entity.pdbx_description
1 polymer ?
#
loop_
_entity_poly.entity_id
_entity_poly.type
_entity_poly.pdbx_seq_one_letter_code
_entity_poly.pdbx_strand_id
1 'polypeptide(L)'
;MKRKIYASILLGAMLLNVFPYGAFASSHREAPLIANDPLADNTDLYAFRSPDDPNKVTIIACYVPGQLPQGGPNYYSFGENIRYEIHVDNNVATNGDDITYRFTFKQENEDPSTFFNIRLGKQNLKTTYKLEKSSDGGKKFSTIVNNGTVPAPNIGPRSISSAVGLNAPNYESLIQSSIATASSGEKAFCGTSDDPFFVDLGGIFDLGDAPRTTGTQSIDGLKCLNVSTIALQVDIAALQKDHKSPEQAVNILDPDYVIGVWASASRQKISVLKDYKDYENDNNGTGNSGPWIQVSRLGMPLTNEVIVPIGDKDYWNSLTPYQDLERLNKFGNYFYNPELGLYLDDALFGTAVPALSKLRIQKNSLACAFGGNGFGFGNGQNGLFGLKGNSLLDGTALAESSFGGLLLPASHSPRSVDLWPIFNTGVPNARPYQLATGKGGNPLAAGKPFIHNFLPNGGDMLRLNMATPVTPRNHPQFSNLGIVQAAVLGLTDPAYNSNADLQWIPNMDGFPNGRRLEDDIVRIELQAVSGVALAAIGLWYDDYNCAGSPVTQDLLDVLAYDAGVTSNDAALKSSFPYVASPWPGTHNCNCDNSTTGQSTSNAGETQMKKAPATLGLSSPEVNLSTYPNPGSINNMIRYSVDAPSKVKIVVYDMQGKLVKMLADRNHEAGVYNVQWDMSKLSSGTYVVTAVKNGEVKQSIKVVKN
;
A
#
# COMPACT_ATOMS: atom_id res chain seq x y z
N MET A 1 -58.23 -14.87 20.17
CA MET A 1 -57.05 -14.02 20.40
C MET A 1 -55.71 -14.70 20.16
N LYS A 2 -55.59 -16.02 20.17
CA LYS A 2 -54.28 -16.72 19.97
C LYS A 2 -53.86 -16.93 18.48
N ARG A 3 -54.73 -16.70 17.50
CA ARG A 3 -54.41 -16.87 16.06
C ARG A 3 -53.84 -15.62 15.38
N LYS A 4 -53.92 -14.43 15.99
CA LYS A 4 -53.37 -13.19 15.43
C LYS A 4 -51.91 -12.93 15.83
N ILE A 5 -51.40 -13.60 16.87
CA ILE A 5 -50.01 -13.44 17.33
C ILE A 5 -49.01 -14.22 16.45
N TYR A 6 -49.40 -15.36 15.89
CA TYR A 6 -48.54 -16.16 15.02
C TYR A 6 -48.35 -15.56 13.61
N ALA A 7 -49.33 -14.80 13.12
CA ALA A 7 -49.18 -14.11 11.83
C ALA A 7 -48.23 -12.90 11.90
N SER A 8 -48.17 -12.22 13.07
CA SER A 8 -47.26 -11.09 13.27
C SER A 8 -45.79 -11.54 13.51
N ILE A 9 -45.58 -12.73 14.04
CA ILE A 9 -44.25 -13.30 14.23
C ILE A 9 -43.69 -13.85 12.91
N LEU A 10 -44.53 -14.43 12.04
CA LEU A 10 -44.12 -14.89 10.73
C LEU A 10 -43.83 -13.74 9.74
N LEU A 11 -44.55 -12.62 9.87
CA LEU A 11 -44.28 -11.41 9.06
C LEU A 11 -43.02 -10.66 9.52
N GLY A 12 -42.71 -10.71 10.83
CA GLY A 12 -41.48 -10.18 11.39
C GLY A 12 -40.22 -10.98 11.02
N ALA A 13 -40.37 -12.29 10.81
CA ALA A 13 -39.25 -13.18 10.39
C ALA A 13 -38.97 -13.14 8.87
N MET A 14 -39.93 -12.67 8.06
CA MET A 14 -39.73 -12.49 6.61
C MET A 14 -39.13 -11.13 6.20
N LEU A 15 -39.06 -10.17 7.15
CA LEU A 15 -38.48 -8.84 6.89
C LEU A 15 -36.99 -8.71 7.32
N LEU A 16 -36.39 -9.79 7.80
CA LEU A 16 -34.98 -9.82 8.20
C LEU A 16 -34.02 -10.42 7.13
N ASN A 17 -34.53 -10.66 5.92
CA ASN A 17 -33.70 -11.08 4.79
C ASN A 17 -33.69 -10.01 3.71
N VAL A 18 -33.18 -8.81 4.06
CA VAL A 18 -32.99 -7.76 3.07
C VAL A 18 -31.59 -7.21 3.22
N PHE A 19 -30.79 -7.57 2.25
CA PHE A 19 -29.55 -7.00 1.75
C PHE A 19 -28.29 -7.17 2.61
N PRO A 20 -27.30 -7.89 2.08
CA PRO A 20 -25.93 -7.64 2.44
C PRO A 20 -25.58 -6.28 1.82
N TYR A 21 -25.68 -5.21 2.57
CA TYR A 21 -24.91 -4.02 2.25
C TYR A 21 -23.45 -4.46 2.36
N GLY A 22 -22.75 -4.48 1.25
CA GLY A 22 -21.32 -4.68 1.24
C GLY A 22 -20.67 -3.69 2.19
N ALA A 23 -20.04 -4.19 3.21
CA ALA A 23 -19.21 -3.39 4.08
C ALA A 23 -17.99 -3.00 3.23
N PHE A 24 -17.92 -1.75 2.79
CA PHE A 24 -16.74 -1.16 2.22
C PHE A 24 -15.79 -0.87 3.38
N ALA A 25 -14.68 -1.57 3.46
CA ALA A 25 -13.67 -1.35 4.47
C ALA A 25 -12.27 -1.56 3.88
N SER A 26 -11.51 -0.52 3.82
CA SER A 26 -10.05 -0.47 3.73
C SER A 26 -9.60 0.86 4.28
N SER A 27 -8.40 1.35 4.03
CA SER A 27 -7.88 2.69 4.41
C SER A 27 -8.92 3.81 4.40
N HIS A 28 -10.05 3.48 4.03
CA HIS A 28 -11.27 4.20 3.86
C HIS A 28 -12.19 3.85 5.02
N ARG A 29 -12.63 4.88 5.79
CA ARG A 29 -13.54 4.70 6.90
C ARG A 29 -12.97 3.88 8.08
N GLU A 30 -11.67 3.98 8.30
CA GLU A 30 -10.92 3.16 9.27
C GLU A 30 -11.32 3.40 10.72
N ALA A 31 -11.77 4.63 11.07
CA ALA A 31 -12.14 5.00 12.44
C ALA A 31 -13.64 5.27 12.57
N PRO A 32 -14.27 4.99 13.75
CA PRO A 32 -15.70 5.12 13.94
C PRO A 32 -16.27 6.51 13.64
N LEU A 33 -15.60 7.59 14.06
CA LEU A 33 -16.06 8.95 13.78
C LEU A 33 -15.87 9.32 12.31
N ILE A 34 -14.73 9.02 11.75
CA ILE A 34 -14.44 9.39 10.36
C ILE A 34 -15.28 8.59 9.36
N ALA A 35 -15.65 7.35 9.69
CA ALA A 35 -16.56 6.55 8.88
C ALA A 35 -17.94 7.22 8.69
N ASN A 36 -18.32 8.12 9.59
CA ASN A 36 -19.54 8.92 9.52
C ASN A 36 -19.31 10.33 8.94
N ASP A 37 -18.06 10.66 8.57
CA ASP A 37 -17.69 11.95 7.99
C ASP A 37 -16.80 11.76 6.73
N PRO A 38 -17.33 11.12 5.68
CA PRO A 38 -16.55 10.74 4.51
C PRO A 38 -15.90 11.91 3.78
N LEU A 39 -16.42 13.13 3.92
CA LEU A 39 -15.79 14.30 3.28
C LEU A 39 -14.46 14.69 3.91
N ALA A 40 -14.22 14.34 5.18
CA ALA A 40 -12.98 14.61 5.89
C ALA A 40 -12.06 13.37 5.95
N ASP A 41 -12.49 12.25 5.44
CA ASP A 41 -11.78 10.98 5.49
C ASP A 41 -10.56 11.00 4.54
N ASN A 42 -9.35 10.92 5.11
CA ASN A 42 -8.09 10.85 4.38
C ASN A 42 -7.74 9.39 4.15
N THR A 43 -7.83 8.94 2.92
CA THR A 43 -7.77 7.52 2.55
C THR A 43 -6.36 7.05 2.21
N ASP A 44 -5.58 7.88 1.50
CA ASP A 44 -4.26 7.53 1.05
C ASP A 44 -3.32 8.72 1.01
N LEU A 45 -2.05 8.43 1.27
CA LEU A 45 -0.95 9.38 1.10
C LEU A 45 0.16 8.71 0.31
N TYR A 46 0.64 9.38 -0.72
CA TYR A 46 1.79 8.99 -1.52
C TYR A 46 2.80 10.14 -1.54
N ALA A 47 4.07 9.80 -1.48
CA ALA A 47 5.16 10.76 -1.65
C ALA A 47 6.31 10.07 -2.36
N PHE A 48 6.70 10.59 -3.51
CA PHE A 48 7.75 10.00 -4.33
C PHE A 48 8.44 11.05 -5.18
N ARG A 49 9.67 10.78 -5.54
CA ARG A 49 10.40 11.59 -6.51
C ARG A 49 9.78 11.40 -7.89
N SER A 50 9.46 12.49 -8.58
CA SER A 50 8.71 12.47 -9.84
C SER A 50 9.47 11.71 -10.94
N PRO A 51 8.88 10.71 -11.61
CA PRO A 51 9.61 9.89 -12.57
C PRO A 51 9.94 10.59 -13.89
N ASP A 52 9.17 11.60 -14.28
CA ASP A 52 9.39 12.41 -15.49
C ASP A 52 10.20 13.69 -15.21
N ASP A 53 10.31 14.12 -13.94
CA ASP A 53 11.12 15.25 -13.53
C ASP A 53 11.80 14.94 -12.17
N PRO A 54 12.98 14.28 -12.18
CA PRO A 54 13.65 13.83 -10.96
C PRO A 54 14.08 14.95 -9.99
N ASN A 55 13.96 16.22 -10.38
CA ASN A 55 14.23 17.35 -9.49
C ASN A 55 13.01 17.75 -8.66
N LYS A 56 11.91 17.03 -8.79
CA LYS A 56 10.65 17.28 -8.08
C LYS A 56 10.20 16.09 -7.26
N VAL A 57 9.48 16.41 -6.20
CA VAL A 57 8.69 15.46 -5.41
C VAL A 57 7.22 15.67 -5.75
N THR A 58 6.50 14.57 -5.92
CA THR A 58 5.04 14.57 -5.99
C THR A 58 4.50 13.99 -4.70
N ILE A 59 3.55 14.73 -4.08
CA ILE A 59 2.79 14.30 -2.91
C ILE A 59 1.33 14.23 -3.32
N ILE A 60 0.69 13.10 -3.04
CA ILE A 60 -0.73 12.88 -3.36
C ILE A 60 -1.44 12.49 -2.08
N ALA A 61 -2.48 13.23 -1.72
CA ALA A 61 -3.37 12.91 -0.62
C ALA A 61 -4.79 12.68 -1.15
N CYS A 62 -5.35 11.52 -0.86
CA CYS A 62 -6.69 11.12 -1.29
C CYS A 62 -7.70 11.26 -0.16
N TYR A 63 -8.90 11.66 -0.50
CA TYR A 63 -10.00 11.90 0.43
C TYR A 63 -11.32 11.44 -0.18
N VAL A 64 -12.35 11.33 0.65
CA VAL A 64 -13.72 10.97 0.23
C VAL A 64 -13.77 9.58 -0.40
N PRO A 65 -13.71 8.53 0.41
CA PRO A 65 -13.60 7.15 -0.06
C PRO A 65 -14.85 6.62 -0.76
N GLY A 66 -14.66 5.59 -1.58
CA GLY A 66 -15.75 4.75 -2.07
C GLY A 66 -16.72 5.46 -3.00
N GLN A 67 -16.25 6.41 -3.79
CA GLN A 67 -17.09 7.17 -4.71
C GLN A 67 -17.57 6.29 -5.86
N LEU A 68 -18.85 5.97 -5.86
CA LEU A 68 -19.48 5.32 -7.00
C LEU A 68 -19.52 6.30 -8.19
N PRO A 69 -19.02 5.94 -9.39
CA PRO A 69 -19.04 6.81 -10.56
C PRO A 69 -20.45 7.29 -10.91
N GLN A 70 -21.48 6.47 -10.61
CA GLN A 70 -22.90 6.76 -10.87
C GLN A 70 -23.57 7.60 -9.76
N GLY A 71 -22.83 8.14 -8.81
CA GLY A 71 -23.34 8.76 -7.56
C GLY A 71 -24.13 10.07 -7.71
N GLY A 72 -24.66 10.40 -8.92
CA GLY A 72 -25.49 11.60 -9.11
C GLY A 72 -26.89 11.51 -8.49
N PRO A 73 -27.67 12.63 -8.48
CA PRO A 73 -27.35 13.94 -9.07
C PRO A 73 -26.30 14.77 -8.32
N ASN A 74 -26.08 14.51 -7.03
CA ASN A 74 -25.07 15.17 -6.21
C ASN A 74 -23.78 14.34 -6.25
N TYR A 75 -22.96 14.58 -7.27
CA TYR A 75 -21.67 13.91 -7.41
C TYR A 75 -20.72 14.31 -6.29
N TYR A 76 -19.81 13.40 -5.94
CA TYR A 76 -18.82 13.62 -4.89
C TYR A 76 -17.93 14.82 -5.20
N SER A 77 -17.56 15.56 -4.17
CA SER A 77 -16.68 16.71 -4.24
C SER A 77 -16.03 16.95 -2.87
N PHE A 78 -14.99 17.76 -2.82
CA PHE A 78 -14.39 18.21 -1.58
C PHE A 78 -15.38 19.06 -0.73
N GLY A 79 -15.27 18.94 0.58
CA GLY A 79 -16.12 19.69 1.51
C GLY A 79 -15.68 21.15 1.67
N GLU A 80 -16.65 22.09 1.70
CA GLU A 80 -16.38 23.52 1.89
C GLU A 80 -15.92 23.86 3.33
N ASN A 81 -16.38 23.12 4.31
CA ASN A 81 -16.12 23.37 5.74
C ASN A 81 -15.05 22.41 6.29
N ILE A 82 -14.05 22.14 5.49
CA ILE A 82 -12.91 21.29 5.83
C ILE A 82 -11.64 21.99 5.41
N ARG A 83 -10.61 21.89 6.24
CA ARG A 83 -9.23 22.15 5.84
C ARG A 83 -8.57 20.84 5.54
N TYR A 84 -8.07 20.70 4.34
CA TYR A 84 -7.22 19.59 3.92
C TYR A 84 -5.78 20.09 3.92
N GLU A 85 -4.91 19.41 4.63
CA GLU A 85 -3.53 19.90 4.81
C GLU A 85 -2.54 18.77 4.49
N ILE A 86 -1.47 19.15 3.79
CA ILE A 86 -0.28 18.33 3.57
C ILE A 86 0.84 18.99 4.36
N HIS A 87 1.48 18.21 5.21
CA HIS A 87 2.48 18.64 6.15
C HIS A 87 3.83 18.03 5.79
N VAL A 88 4.89 18.81 5.91
CA VAL A 88 6.27 18.39 5.65
C VAL A 88 7.16 18.81 6.79
N ASP A 89 7.84 17.83 7.39
CA ASP A 89 8.94 18.00 8.32
C ASP A 89 10.25 17.75 7.55
N ASN A 90 11.13 18.75 7.48
CA ASN A 90 12.39 18.66 6.76
C ASN A 90 13.62 19.01 7.61
N ASN A 91 13.41 19.37 8.88
CA ASN A 91 14.47 19.82 9.73
C ASN A 91 14.34 19.29 11.16
N VAL A 92 15.16 18.33 11.50
CA VAL A 92 15.21 17.69 12.81
C VAL A 92 15.53 18.62 13.98
N ALA A 93 15.98 19.84 13.73
CA ALA A 93 16.24 20.84 14.75
C ALA A 93 15.00 21.66 15.14
N THR A 94 13.91 21.51 14.39
CA THR A 94 12.63 22.15 14.66
C THR A 94 11.65 21.15 15.26
N ASN A 95 10.68 21.63 16.03
CA ASN A 95 9.58 20.81 16.53
C ASN A 95 8.33 21.12 15.70
N GLY A 96 7.75 20.09 15.09
CA GLY A 96 6.56 20.23 14.26
C GLY A 96 6.89 20.41 12.78
N ASP A 97 5.85 20.65 12.00
CA ASP A 97 5.98 20.82 10.56
C ASP A 97 6.76 22.08 10.20
N ASP A 98 7.70 21.98 9.28
CA ASP A 98 8.40 23.13 8.73
C ASP A 98 7.59 23.79 7.60
N ILE A 99 6.94 22.98 6.77
CA ILE A 99 6.12 23.43 5.66
C ILE A 99 4.73 22.83 5.76
N THR A 100 3.69 23.66 5.56
CA THR A 100 2.30 23.19 5.49
C THR A 100 1.64 23.76 4.25
N TYR A 101 1.02 22.90 3.45
CA TYR A 101 0.16 23.26 2.33
C TYR A 101 -1.29 23.04 2.72
N ARG A 102 -2.11 24.11 2.67
CA ARG A 102 -3.51 24.11 3.09
C ARG A 102 -4.43 24.32 1.90
N PHE A 103 -5.36 23.41 1.69
CA PHE A 103 -6.39 23.48 0.67
C PHE A 103 -7.75 23.74 1.33
N THR A 104 -8.47 24.72 0.81
CA THR A 104 -9.86 24.99 1.16
C THR A 104 -10.69 25.15 -0.09
N PHE A 105 -11.88 24.60 -0.10
CA PHE A 105 -12.74 24.52 -1.27
C PHE A 105 -13.96 25.41 -1.12
N LYS A 106 -14.46 25.88 -2.26
CA LYS A 106 -15.71 26.62 -2.38
C LYS A 106 -16.54 26.05 -3.54
N GLN A 107 -17.82 25.86 -3.30
CA GLN A 107 -18.76 25.45 -4.32
C GLN A 107 -19.67 26.62 -4.70
N GLU A 108 -19.97 26.73 -5.99
CA GLU A 108 -20.87 27.73 -6.54
C GLU A 108 -21.87 27.06 -7.48
N ASN A 109 -23.17 27.24 -7.18
CA ASN A 109 -24.26 26.74 -7.99
C ASN A 109 -24.78 27.89 -8.88
N GLU A 110 -24.38 27.89 -10.15
CA GLU A 110 -24.72 28.98 -11.10
C GLU A 110 -26.19 28.94 -11.55
N ASP A 111 -26.80 27.75 -11.57
CA ASP A 111 -28.21 27.60 -11.98
C ASP A 111 -28.93 26.61 -11.03
N PRO A 112 -29.49 27.12 -9.93
CA PRO A 112 -30.19 26.28 -8.95
C PRO A 112 -31.54 25.74 -9.45
N SER A 113 -31.97 26.11 -10.66
CA SER A 113 -33.26 25.66 -11.22
C SER A 113 -33.19 24.29 -11.90
N THR A 114 -32.03 23.67 -11.98
CA THR A 114 -31.81 22.37 -12.61
C THR A 114 -31.19 21.36 -11.66
N PHE A 115 -31.50 20.09 -11.88
CA PHE A 115 -30.81 18.97 -11.19
C PHE A 115 -29.60 18.43 -11.97
N PHE A 116 -29.38 18.91 -13.21
CA PHE A 116 -28.22 18.54 -13.99
C PHE A 116 -26.98 19.30 -13.51
N ASN A 117 -25.90 18.58 -13.22
CA ASN A 117 -24.61 19.19 -12.90
C ASN A 117 -23.98 19.89 -14.13
N ILE A 118 -24.19 19.32 -15.30
CA ILE A 118 -23.69 19.85 -16.61
C ILE A 118 -24.86 19.91 -17.59
N ARG A 119 -25.06 21.06 -18.22
CA ARG A 119 -25.99 21.21 -19.35
C ARG A 119 -25.71 22.46 -20.19
N LEU A 120 -26.10 22.42 -21.47
CA LEU A 120 -26.08 23.57 -22.40
C LEU A 120 -24.73 24.29 -22.43
N GLY A 121 -23.64 23.54 -22.50
CA GLY A 121 -22.28 24.07 -22.57
C GLY A 121 -21.71 24.56 -21.24
N LYS A 122 -22.39 24.33 -20.10
CA LYS A 122 -21.98 24.84 -18.78
C LYS A 122 -22.01 23.75 -17.71
N GLN A 123 -21.08 23.85 -16.78
CA GLN A 123 -21.14 23.21 -15.50
C GLN A 123 -21.90 24.11 -14.51
N ASN A 124 -22.95 23.61 -13.88
CA ASN A 124 -23.79 24.38 -12.97
C ASN A 124 -23.19 24.45 -11.57
N LEU A 125 -22.80 23.30 -11.00
CA LEU A 125 -22.12 23.25 -9.72
C LEU A 125 -20.61 23.23 -9.96
N LYS A 126 -19.94 24.35 -9.67
CA LYS A 126 -18.49 24.51 -9.80
C LYS A 126 -17.81 24.43 -8.47
N THR A 127 -16.68 23.73 -8.43
CA THR A 127 -15.81 23.70 -7.27
C THR A 127 -14.50 24.41 -7.60
N THR A 128 -14.07 25.30 -6.73
CA THR A 128 -12.77 25.96 -6.78
C THR A 128 -12.01 25.76 -5.48
N TYR A 129 -10.70 25.94 -5.52
CA TYR A 129 -9.89 25.85 -4.32
C TYR A 129 -8.92 27.01 -4.15
N LYS A 130 -8.58 27.27 -2.91
CA LYS A 130 -7.48 28.12 -2.50
C LYS A 130 -6.38 27.25 -1.92
N LEU A 131 -5.15 27.44 -2.38
CA LEU A 131 -3.96 26.82 -1.83
C LEU A 131 -3.12 27.88 -1.12
N GLU A 132 -2.87 27.64 0.15
CA GLU A 132 -2.02 28.46 1.03
C GLU A 132 -0.81 27.65 1.46
N LYS A 133 0.33 28.32 1.58
CA LYS A 133 1.58 27.73 2.06
C LYS A 133 2.06 28.45 3.31
N SER A 134 2.49 27.70 4.30
CA SER A 134 3.28 28.16 5.44
C SER A 134 4.68 27.55 5.36
N SER A 135 5.71 28.33 5.71
CA SER A 135 7.10 27.87 5.83
C SER A 135 7.69 28.32 7.18
N ASP A 136 6.85 28.44 8.20
CA ASP A 136 7.23 28.89 9.54
C ASP A 136 6.52 28.11 10.66
N GLY A 137 6.27 26.83 10.44
CA GLY A 137 5.61 25.98 11.43
C GLY A 137 4.11 26.27 11.56
N GLY A 138 3.43 26.58 10.47
CA GLY A 138 1.97 26.81 10.46
C GLY A 138 1.53 28.16 11.07
N LYS A 139 2.45 29.06 11.39
CA LYS A 139 2.14 30.34 12.05
C LYS A 139 1.56 31.37 11.09
N LYS A 140 2.09 31.43 9.86
CA LYS A 140 1.64 32.35 8.84
C LYS A 140 1.44 31.64 7.51
N PHE A 141 0.29 31.85 6.88
CA PHE A 141 -0.05 31.30 5.57
C PHE A 141 -0.07 32.39 4.51
N SER A 142 0.48 32.07 3.35
CA SER A 142 0.43 32.92 2.15
C SER A 142 -0.31 32.17 1.04
N THR A 143 -1.25 32.82 0.39
CA THR A 143 -1.97 32.23 -0.75
C THR A 143 -1.03 32.14 -1.95
N ILE A 144 -0.82 30.93 -2.47
CA ILE A 144 0.02 30.65 -3.64
C ILE A 144 -0.81 30.27 -4.89
N VAL A 145 -2.03 29.74 -4.69
CA VAL A 145 -3.04 29.59 -5.75
C VAL A 145 -4.36 30.13 -5.21
N ASN A 146 -4.98 31.04 -5.96
CA ASN A 146 -6.30 31.57 -5.67
C ASN A 146 -7.24 31.18 -6.81
N ASN A 147 -8.41 30.65 -6.49
CA ASN A 147 -9.39 30.14 -7.46
C ASN A 147 -8.85 29.06 -8.40
N GLY A 148 -8.04 28.12 -7.89
CA GLY A 148 -7.74 26.89 -8.64
C GLY A 148 -9.03 26.15 -8.97
N THR A 149 -9.12 25.56 -10.14
CA THR A 149 -10.35 24.88 -10.60
C THR A 149 -10.30 23.39 -10.31
N VAL A 150 -11.45 22.82 -9.94
CA VAL A 150 -11.66 21.36 -9.85
C VAL A 150 -12.42 20.93 -11.09
N PRO A 151 -11.98 19.90 -11.83
CA PRO A 151 -12.71 19.39 -12.99
C PRO A 151 -14.15 19.02 -12.64
N ALA A 152 -15.06 19.19 -13.58
CA ALA A 152 -16.42 18.67 -13.44
C ALA A 152 -16.40 17.14 -13.24
N PRO A 153 -17.39 16.56 -12.52
CA PRO A 153 -17.50 15.11 -12.40
C PRO A 153 -17.53 14.40 -13.74
N ASN A 154 -16.87 13.26 -13.88
CA ASN A 154 -16.91 12.44 -15.10
C ASN A 154 -18.25 11.70 -15.23
N ILE A 155 -19.31 12.44 -15.57
CA ILE A 155 -20.68 11.91 -15.63
C ILE A 155 -20.83 10.91 -16.79
N GLY A 156 -20.22 11.23 -17.94
CA GLY A 156 -20.28 10.41 -19.14
C GLY A 156 -20.09 11.20 -20.41
N PRO A 157 -19.93 10.55 -21.58
CA PRO A 157 -19.57 11.21 -22.85
C PRO A 157 -20.53 12.31 -23.29
N ARG A 158 -21.83 12.13 -23.00
CA ARG A 158 -22.82 13.16 -23.36
C ARG A 158 -22.63 14.46 -22.57
N SER A 159 -22.32 14.37 -21.29
CA SER A 159 -22.05 15.52 -20.43
C SER A 159 -20.69 16.16 -20.73
N ILE A 160 -19.68 15.35 -21.03
CA ILE A 160 -18.30 15.83 -21.20
C ILE A 160 -18.07 16.29 -22.62
N SER A 161 -18.32 15.46 -23.65
CA SER A 161 -17.80 15.69 -24.99
C SER A 161 -18.84 16.17 -26.01
N SER A 162 -20.15 16.14 -25.70
CA SER A 162 -21.16 16.60 -26.63
C SER A 162 -21.40 18.10 -26.55
N ALA A 163 -21.96 18.69 -27.61
CA ALA A 163 -22.31 20.11 -27.67
C ALA A 163 -23.41 20.54 -26.68
N VAL A 164 -24.21 19.59 -26.17
CA VAL A 164 -25.19 19.86 -25.09
C VAL A 164 -24.58 19.72 -23.71
N GLY A 165 -23.38 19.14 -23.61
CA GLY A 165 -22.54 19.07 -22.40
C GLY A 165 -21.49 20.19 -22.41
N LEU A 166 -20.28 19.88 -21.95
CA LEU A 166 -19.16 20.83 -21.89
C LEU A 166 -18.45 21.05 -23.25
N ASN A 167 -18.72 20.19 -24.21
CA ASN A 167 -18.02 20.17 -25.51
C ASN A 167 -16.49 20.06 -25.36
N ALA A 168 -16.02 19.39 -24.32
CA ALA A 168 -14.60 19.11 -24.10
C ALA A 168 -14.14 17.97 -25.02
N PRO A 169 -12.90 18.01 -25.55
CA PRO A 169 -12.38 16.92 -26.41
C PRO A 169 -12.45 15.55 -25.76
N ASN A 170 -12.10 15.48 -24.47
CA ASN A 170 -12.15 14.31 -23.59
C ASN A 170 -12.02 14.76 -22.13
N TYR A 171 -12.15 13.83 -21.19
CA TYR A 171 -12.02 14.16 -19.76
C TYR A 171 -10.58 14.55 -19.37
N GLU A 172 -9.56 13.98 -20.01
CA GLU A 172 -8.16 14.33 -19.77
C GLU A 172 -7.88 15.81 -20.02
N SER A 173 -8.51 16.40 -21.05
CA SER A 173 -8.37 17.84 -21.31
C SER A 173 -8.89 18.71 -20.15
N LEU A 174 -9.89 18.25 -19.41
CA LEU A 174 -10.40 18.92 -18.20
C LEU A 174 -9.39 18.80 -17.07
N ILE A 175 -8.78 17.64 -16.88
CA ILE A 175 -7.71 17.43 -15.90
C ILE A 175 -6.54 18.36 -16.19
N GLN A 176 -6.03 18.36 -17.42
CA GLN A 176 -4.89 19.18 -17.82
C GLN A 176 -5.17 20.68 -17.65
N SER A 177 -6.37 21.14 -17.99
CA SER A 177 -6.77 22.54 -17.83
C SER A 177 -6.95 22.99 -16.38
N SER A 178 -7.10 22.06 -15.44
CA SER A 178 -7.28 22.33 -14.02
C SER A 178 -5.98 22.33 -13.22
N ILE A 179 -4.86 21.92 -13.82
CA ILE A 179 -3.56 21.97 -13.16
C ILE A 179 -3.14 23.44 -12.99
N ALA A 180 -3.06 23.87 -11.74
CA ALA A 180 -2.60 25.19 -11.41
C ALA A 180 -1.07 25.17 -11.15
N THR A 181 -0.39 26.23 -11.61
CA THR A 181 1.02 26.46 -11.28
C THR A 181 1.13 27.74 -10.44
N ALA A 182 1.66 27.62 -9.25
CA ALA A 182 1.93 28.75 -8.38
C ALA A 182 3.11 29.58 -8.88
N SER A 183 3.18 30.84 -8.47
CA SER A 183 4.32 31.72 -8.81
C SER A 183 5.64 31.24 -8.21
N SER A 184 5.59 30.44 -7.17
CA SER A 184 6.74 29.79 -6.51
C SER A 184 7.13 28.44 -7.14
N GLY A 185 6.43 28.00 -8.20
CA GLY A 185 6.82 26.83 -9.00
C GLY A 185 6.06 25.55 -8.67
N GLU A 186 5.33 25.49 -7.56
CA GLU A 186 4.49 24.32 -7.23
C GLU A 186 3.40 24.11 -8.27
N LYS A 187 3.15 22.87 -8.67
CA LYS A 187 1.96 22.48 -9.43
C LYS A 187 0.96 21.81 -8.50
N ALA A 188 -0.30 22.15 -8.65
CA ALA A 188 -1.38 21.55 -7.88
C ALA A 188 -2.52 21.08 -8.81
N PHE A 189 -3.03 19.89 -8.52
CA PHE A 189 -4.25 19.34 -9.09
C PHE A 189 -5.18 18.95 -7.95
N CYS A 190 -6.45 19.36 -8.03
CA CYS A 190 -7.50 18.88 -7.14
C CYS A 190 -8.65 18.39 -8.01
N GLY A 191 -9.06 17.14 -7.83
CA GLY A 191 -10.14 16.57 -8.64
C GLY A 191 -10.45 15.14 -8.26
N THR A 192 -11.46 14.57 -8.90
CA THR A 192 -11.74 13.15 -8.79
C THR A 192 -10.75 12.37 -9.68
N SER A 193 -10.23 11.27 -9.17
CA SER A 193 -9.45 10.26 -9.88
C SER A 193 -10.05 8.87 -9.65
N ASP A 194 -9.63 7.89 -10.42
CA ASP A 194 -9.70 6.51 -10.00
C ASP A 194 -8.98 6.34 -8.66
N ASP A 195 -9.46 5.43 -7.80
CA ASP A 195 -8.82 5.15 -6.54
C ASP A 195 -7.52 4.38 -6.78
N PRO A 196 -6.33 4.97 -6.51
CA PRO A 196 -5.07 4.34 -6.89
C PRO A 196 -4.66 3.18 -5.96
N PHE A 197 -5.31 3.01 -4.82
CA PHE A 197 -5.05 1.89 -3.92
C PHE A 197 -5.70 0.62 -4.44
N PHE A 198 -5.09 -0.51 -4.13
CA PHE A 198 -5.56 -1.83 -4.57
C PHE A 198 -5.34 -2.87 -3.48
N VAL A 199 -6.37 -3.61 -3.15
CA VAL A 199 -6.35 -4.65 -2.10
C VAL A 199 -7.60 -5.51 -2.16
N ASP A 200 -7.49 -6.78 -1.80
CA ASP A 200 -8.65 -7.61 -1.51
C ASP A 200 -9.18 -7.32 -0.09
N LEU A 201 -10.01 -6.27 -0.01
CA LEU A 201 -10.60 -5.84 1.26
C LEU A 201 -11.41 -6.91 1.95
N GLY A 202 -12.24 -7.61 1.18
CA GLY A 202 -13.07 -8.68 1.69
C GLY A 202 -12.22 -9.79 2.30
N GLY A 203 -11.12 -10.16 1.65
CA GLY A 203 -10.21 -11.19 2.16
C GLY A 203 -9.44 -10.72 3.41
N ILE A 204 -8.87 -9.52 3.38
CA ILE A 204 -8.12 -8.99 4.55
C ILE A 204 -8.99 -8.92 5.79
N PHE A 205 -10.22 -8.41 5.68
CA PHE A 205 -11.11 -8.27 6.83
C PHE A 205 -11.94 -9.52 7.16
N ASP A 206 -11.83 -10.58 6.34
CA ASP A 206 -12.31 -11.93 6.70
C ASP A 206 -11.19 -12.71 7.40
N LEU A 207 -10.73 -12.17 8.54
CA LEU A 207 -9.67 -12.73 9.40
C LEU A 207 -8.36 -13.03 8.65
N GLY A 208 -8.00 -12.20 7.66
CA GLY A 208 -6.74 -12.31 6.97
C GLY A 208 -6.69 -13.37 5.87
N ASP A 209 -7.84 -13.76 5.28
CA ASP A 209 -7.89 -14.70 4.14
C ASP A 209 -7.39 -14.02 2.85
N ALA A 210 -6.06 -13.79 2.77
CA ALA A 210 -5.40 -13.11 1.66
C ALA A 210 -4.06 -13.81 1.29
N PRO A 211 -3.95 -14.39 0.08
CA PRO A 211 -5.02 -14.51 -0.92
C PRO A 211 -6.13 -15.44 -0.42
N ARG A 212 -7.36 -15.22 -0.89
CA ARG A 212 -8.51 -16.04 -0.44
C ARG A 212 -8.25 -17.51 -0.65
N THR A 213 -8.40 -18.28 0.43
CA THR A 213 -8.31 -19.73 0.44
C THR A 213 -9.70 -20.38 0.37
N THR A 214 -10.73 -19.61 0.73
CA THR A 214 -12.14 -20.02 0.74
C THR A 214 -12.99 -19.11 -0.13
N GLY A 215 -14.03 -19.66 -0.75
CA GLY A 215 -14.99 -18.89 -1.54
C GLY A 215 -14.53 -18.54 -2.95
N THR A 216 -14.56 -17.26 -3.31
CA THR A 216 -14.20 -16.73 -4.63
C THR A 216 -12.71 -16.38 -4.72
N GLN A 217 -12.22 -16.12 -5.94
CA GLN A 217 -10.89 -15.54 -6.12
C GLN A 217 -10.81 -14.15 -5.46
N SER A 218 -9.57 -13.74 -5.12
CA SER A 218 -9.30 -12.39 -4.62
C SER A 218 -9.84 -11.33 -5.58
N ILE A 219 -10.46 -10.31 -5.02
CA ILE A 219 -11.11 -9.23 -5.76
C ILE A 219 -10.60 -7.91 -5.19
N ASP A 220 -10.15 -7.02 -6.05
CA ASP A 220 -9.85 -5.66 -5.64
C ASP A 220 -11.14 -4.97 -5.15
N GLY A 221 -11.16 -4.62 -3.87
CA GLY A 221 -12.31 -4.01 -3.22
C GLY A 221 -12.54 -2.56 -3.62
N LEU A 222 -11.54 -1.92 -4.25
CA LEU A 222 -11.61 -0.54 -4.73
C LEU A 222 -11.81 -0.45 -6.24
N LYS A 223 -11.89 -1.59 -6.90
CA LYS A 223 -12.11 -1.67 -8.34
C LYS A 223 -13.32 -0.85 -8.79
N CYS A 224 -13.11 -0.03 -9.80
CA CYS A 224 -14.11 0.88 -10.37
C CYS A 224 -14.68 1.91 -9.38
N LEU A 225 -14.01 2.19 -8.29
CA LEU A 225 -14.34 3.28 -7.41
C LEU A 225 -13.47 4.49 -7.71
N ASN A 226 -14.00 5.67 -7.43
CA ASN A 226 -13.27 6.91 -7.52
C ASN A 226 -12.96 7.46 -6.12
N VAL A 227 -12.03 8.41 -6.07
CA VAL A 227 -11.62 9.13 -4.86
C VAL A 227 -11.36 10.60 -5.18
N SER A 228 -11.47 11.48 -4.21
CA SER A 228 -11.08 12.89 -4.37
C SER A 228 -9.59 13.06 -4.10
N THR A 229 -8.83 13.50 -5.10
CA THR A 229 -7.37 13.56 -5.06
C THR A 229 -6.86 14.99 -5.04
N ILE A 230 -5.94 15.26 -4.10
CA ILE A 230 -5.07 16.44 -4.08
C ILE A 230 -3.68 15.97 -4.48
N ALA A 231 -3.19 16.38 -5.63
CA ALA A 231 -1.81 16.13 -6.05
C ALA A 231 -1.02 17.44 -6.04
N LEU A 232 0.15 17.42 -5.43
CA LEU A 232 1.06 18.55 -5.30
C LEU A 232 2.45 18.14 -5.78
N GLN A 233 3.02 18.87 -6.73
CA GLN A 233 4.39 18.67 -7.20
C GLN A 233 5.25 19.87 -6.83
N VAL A 234 6.38 19.62 -6.16
CA VAL A 234 7.25 20.65 -5.56
C VAL A 234 8.70 20.38 -5.93
N ASP A 235 9.47 21.42 -6.19
CA ASP A 235 10.93 21.30 -6.39
C ASP A 235 11.62 20.77 -5.14
N ILE A 236 12.54 19.81 -5.29
CA ILE A 236 13.31 19.25 -4.16
C ILE A 236 14.02 20.36 -3.40
N ALA A 237 14.59 21.33 -4.10
CA ALA A 237 15.23 22.48 -3.46
C ALA A 237 14.29 23.33 -2.59
N ALA A 238 12.98 23.32 -2.88
CA ALA A 238 11.99 24.03 -2.04
C ALA A 238 11.57 23.23 -0.80
N LEU A 239 11.80 21.91 -0.81
CA LEU A 239 11.52 21.01 0.31
C LEU A 239 12.76 20.72 1.15
N GLN A 240 13.95 20.76 0.58
CA GLN A 240 15.20 20.53 1.29
C GLN A 240 15.54 21.72 2.19
N LYS A 241 15.91 21.47 3.45
CA LYS A 241 16.08 22.48 4.52
C LYS A 241 17.04 23.64 4.19
N ASP A 242 18.07 23.40 3.38
CA ASP A 242 19.09 24.36 2.96
C ASP A 242 18.91 24.84 1.52
N HIS A 243 17.79 24.50 0.89
CA HIS A 243 17.44 24.81 -0.51
C HIS A 243 18.40 24.26 -1.55
N LYS A 244 19.00 23.09 -1.27
CA LYS A 244 19.93 22.41 -2.18
C LYS A 244 19.17 21.51 -3.17
N SER A 245 19.71 21.45 -4.41
CA SER A 245 19.21 20.53 -5.41
C SER A 245 19.72 19.09 -5.18
N PRO A 246 19.11 18.04 -5.78
CA PRO A 246 19.53 16.66 -5.58
C PRO A 246 20.99 16.39 -5.96
N GLU A 247 21.53 17.13 -6.93
CA GLU A 247 22.93 16.99 -7.39
C GLU A 247 23.94 17.46 -6.33
N GLN A 248 23.51 18.20 -5.32
CA GLN A 248 24.33 18.67 -4.22
C GLN A 248 24.33 17.70 -3.03
N ALA A 249 23.63 16.60 -3.12
CA ALA A 249 23.66 15.55 -2.10
C ALA A 249 25.07 14.91 -2.04
N VAL A 250 25.53 14.67 -0.82
CA VAL A 250 26.83 14.01 -0.59
C VAL A 250 26.84 12.60 -1.15
N ASN A 251 25.72 11.93 -1.07
CA ASN A 251 25.49 10.61 -1.66
C ASN A 251 23.97 10.32 -1.73
N ILE A 252 23.60 9.18 -2.30
CA ILE A 252 22.21 8.76 -2.49
C ILE A 252 21.45 8.45 -1.19
N LEU A 253 22.12 8.48 -0.04
CA LEU A 253 21.54 8.31 1.30
C LEU A 253 21.76 9.54 2.18
N ASP A 254 22.03 10.69 1.60
CA ASP A 254 22.28 11.93 2.33
C ASP A 254 21.08 12.24 3.26
N PRO A 255 21.28 12.27 4.59
CA PRO A 255 20.20 12.48 5.55
C PRO A 255 19.62 13.90 5.50
N ASP A 256 20.33 14.87 4.93
CA ASP A 256 19.82 16.23 4.76
C ASP A 256 18.72 16.33 3.70
N TYR A 257 18.49 15.25 2.94
CA TYR A 257 17.42 15.16 1.94
C TYR A 257 16.24 14.29 2.39
N VAL A 258 16.20 13.88 3.64
CA VAL A 258 15.06 13.14 4.19
C VAL A 258 13.98 14.12 4.65
N ILE A 259 12.76 13.91 4.17
CA ILE A 259 11.57 14.60 4.63
C ILE A 259 10.57 13.61 5.23
N GLY A 260 9.79 14.07 6.20
CA GLY A 260 8.59 13.40 6.70
C GLY A 260 7.36 14.08 6.13
N VAL A 261 6.43 13.29 5.59
CA VAL A 261 5.19 13.79 4.99
C VAL A 261 3.99 13.14 5.68
N TRP A 262 3.00 13.93 6.02
CA TRP A 262 1.71 13.43 6.48
C TRP A 262 0.59 14.35 6.01
N ALA A 263 -0.64 13.84 6.00
CA ALA A 263 -1.81 14.58 5.60
C ALA A 263 -2.86 14.59 6.69
N SER A 264 -3.71 15.60 6.70
CA SER A 264 -4.80 15.70 7.66
C SER A 264 -6.04 16.38 7.09
N ALA A 265 -7.16 16.15 7.76
CA ALA A 265 -8.38 16.93 7.57
C ALA A 265 -8.85 17.47 8.92
N SER A 266 -9.32 18.72 8.91
CA SER A 266 -9.82 19.40 10.11
C SER A 266 -11.18 19.99 9.86
N ARG A 267 -12.05 19.94 10.90
CA ARG A 267 -13.35 20.60 10.93
C ARG A 267 -13.43 21.66 12.03
N GLN A 268 -14.30 22.65 11.87
CA GLN A 268 -14.63 23.53 12.99
C GLN A 268 -15.35 22.77 14.08
N LYS A 269 -15.05 23.07 15.33
CA LYS A 269 -15.53 22.33 16.53
C LYS A 269 -17.05 22.25 16.65
N ILE A 270 -17.74 23.26 16.17
CA ILE A 270 -19.19 23.39 16.31
C ILE A 270 -19.81 23.45 14.90
N SER A 271 -20.78 22.56 14.65
CA SER A 271 -21.62 22.59 13.46
C SER A 271 -23.08 22.61 13.91
N VAL A 272 -23.85 23.58 13.42
CA VAL A 272 -25.25 23.76 13.74
C VAL A 272 -26.05 23.59 12.46
N LEU A 273 -26.96 22.62 12.48
CA LEU A 273 -27.92 22.46 11.39
C LEU A 273 -28.96 23.58 11.46
N LYS A 274 -29.30 24.13 10.32
CA LYS A 274 -30.33 25.14 10.16
C LYS A 274 -31.69 24.47 9.97
N ASP A 275 -32.73 25.09 10.50
CA ASP A 275 -34.12 24.67 10.25
C ASP A 275 -34.65 25.28 8.94
N TYR A 276 -35.90 24.95 8.57
CA TYR A 276 -36.47 25.42 7.29
C TYR A 276 -36.59 26.94 7.22
N LYS A 277 -36.71 27.65 8.36
CA LYS A 277 -36.83 29.12 8.37
C LYS A 277 -35.50 29.80 8.10
N ASP A 278 -34.40 29.16 8.49
CA ASP A 278 -33.07 29.63 8.19
C ASP A 278 -32.79 29.57 6.69
N TYR A 279 -33.35 28.56 5.98
CA TYR A 279 -33.20 28.43 4.52
C TYR A 279 -33.95 29.52 3.72
N GLU A 280 -35.01 30.15 4.29
CA GLU A 280 -35.67 31.28 3.66
C GLU A 280 -34.76 32.51 3.52
N ASN A 281 -33.73 32.60 4.37
CA ASN A 281 -32.86 33.77 4.43
C ASN A 281 -31.41 33.46 3.97
N ASP A 282 -31.01 32.20 3.96
CA ASP A 282 -29.65 31.77 3.61
C ASP A 282 -29.65 30.31 3.16
N ASN A 283 -29.28 30.06 1.92
CA ASN A 283 -29.24 28.72 1.31
C ASN A 283 -28.13 27.80 1.87
N ASN A 284 -27.32 28.27 2.82
CA ASN A 284 -26.27 27.46 3.44
C ASN A 284 -26.83 26.69 4.66
N GLY A 285 -26.95 25.36 4.53
CA GLY A 285 -27.64 24.48 5.48
C GLY A 285 -26.98 24.29 6.84
N THR A 286 -25.76 24.81 7.08
CA THR A 286 -25.02 24.62 8.34
C THR A 286 -24.28 25.88 8.76
N GLY A 287 -24.28 26.16 10.08
CA GLY A 287 -23.41 27.14 10.70
C GLY A 287 -22.19 26.45 11.34
N ASN A 288 -21.00 26.82 10.95
CA ASN A 288 -19.76 26.27 11.51
C ASN A 288 -18.99 27.35 12.27
N SER A 289 -18.46 27.01 13.44
CA SER A 289 -17.75 27.96 14.30
C SER A 289 -16.78 27.26 15.27
N GLY A 290 -15.98 28.07 15.97
CA GLY A 290 -15.00 27.59 16.92
C GLY A 290 -13.65 27.22 16.28
N PRO A 291 -12.73 26.68 17.08
CA PRO A 291 -11.41 26.28 16.58
C PRO A 291 -11.51 25.10 15.61
N TRP A 292 -10.53 25.00 14.73
CA TRP A 292 -10.34 23.84 13.86
C TRP A 292 -9.81 22.67 14.68
N ILE A 293 -10.40 21.51 14.47
CA ILE A 293 -10.08 20.26 15.16
C ILE A 293 -9.72 19.23 14.07
N GLN A 294 -8.56 18.64 14.20
CA GLN A 294 -8.15 17.52 13.34
C GLN A 294 -9.07 16.31 13.61
N VAL A 295 -9.61 15.75 12.55
CA VAL A 295 -10.56 14.61 12.62
C VAL A 295 -10.07 13.40 11.84
N SER A 296 -9.07 13.60 10.97
CA SER A 296 -8.42 12.54 10.20
C SER A 296 -6.96 12.88 9.98
N ARG A 297 -6.11 11.88 9.96
CA ARG A 297 -4.71 11.99 9.52
C ARG A 297 -4.23 10.71 8.89
N LEU A 298 -3.24 10.83 8.02
CA LEU A 298 -2.52 9.72 7.44
C LEU A 298 -1.04 10.08 7.28
N GLY A 299 -0.16 9.19 7.73
CA GLY A 299 1.27 9.22 7.48
C GLY A 299 1.67 7.96 6.74
N MET A 300 2.14 6.95 7.47
CA MET A 300 2.39 5.62 6.89
C MET A 300 1.07 4.93 6.55
N PRO A 301 1.00 4.23 5.43
CA PRO A 301 -0.20 3.50 5.05
C PRO A 301 -0.54 2.42 6.07
N LEU A 302 -1.82 2.08 6.17
CA LEU A 302 -2.40 1.01 6.98
C LEU A 302 -2.19 1.12 8.51
N THR A 303 -1.56 2.19 9.03
CA THR A 303 -1.33 2.33 10.48
C THR A 303 -2.64 2.35 11.26
N ASN A 304 -3.55 3.23 10.89
CA ASN A 304 -4.83 3.36 11.61
C ASN A 304 -5.82 2.25 11.23
N GLU A 305 -5.66 1.62 10.09
CA GLU A 305 -6.56 0.60 9.55
C GLU A 305 -6.37 -0.76 10.24
N VAL A 306 -5.12 -1.21 10.38
CA VAL A 306 -4.81 -2.59 10.79
C VAL A 306 -3.87 -2.72 11.99
N ILE A 307 -3.24 -1.63 12.45
CA ILE A 307 -2.33 -1.63 13.61
C ILE A 307 -3.05 -1.08 14.85
N VAL A 308 -3.70 0.08 14.73
CA VAL A 308 -4.42 0.69 15.85
C VAL A 308 -5.79 0.01 16.02
N PRO A 309 -6.14 -0.52 17.21
CA PRO A 309 -7.42 -1.17 17.43
C PRO A 309 -8.58 -0.18 17.41
N ILE A 310 -9.76 -0.66 17.06
CA ILE A 310 -10.96 0.15 16.79
C ILE A 310 -11.32 1.14 17.91
N GLY A 311 -11.07 0.78 19.17
CA GLY A 311 -11.36 1.65 20.32
C GLY A 311 -10.46 2.87 20.45
N ASP A 312 -9.34 2.90 19.76
CA ASP A 312 -8.32 3.96 19.85
C ASP A 312 -8.11 4.74 18.52
N LYS A 313 -8.77 4.33 17.44
CA LYS A 313 -8.61 4.90 16.10
C LYS A 313 -8.97 6.40 16.03
N ASP A 314 -10.07 6.80 16.64
CA ASP A 314 -10.48 8.22 16.69
C ASP A 314 -9.49 9.05 17.51
N TYR A 315 -8.95 8.49 18.59
CA TYR A 315 -7.91 9.16 19.37
C TYR A 315 -6.62 9.30 18.56
N TRP A 316 -6.23 8.25 17.81
CA TRP A 316 -5.10 8.30 16.89
C TRP A 316 -5.27 9.42 15.86
N ASN A 317 -6.42 9.53 15.22
CA ASN A 317 -6.75 10.58 14.25
C ASN A 317 -6.67 12.00 14.82
N SER A 318 -6.84 12.17 16.13
CA SER A 318 -6.78 13.47 16.81
C SER A 318 -5.37 13.92 17.17
N LEU A 319 -4.35 13.04 17.08
CA LEU A 319 -2.96 13.32 17.40
C LEU A 319 -2.19 13.78 16.17
N THR A 320 -1.13 14.53 16.39
CA THR A 320 -0.10 14.76 15.37
C THR A 320 1.00 13.70 15.49
N PRO A 321 1.81 13.44 14.45
CA PRO A 321 2.93 12.52 14.51
C PRO A 321 3.91 12.79 15.66
N TYR A 322 4.09 14.05 16.01
CA TYR A 322 4.97 14.48 17.12
C TYR A 322 4.48 14.04 18.49
N GLN A 323 3.18 13.79 18.62
CA GLN A 323 2.55 13.31 19.85
C GLN A 323 2.56 11.80 19.99
N ASP A 324 2.84 11.05 18.94
CA ASP A 324 2.83 9.57 18.96
C ASP A 324 3.84 9.01 19.96
N LEU A 325 5.08 9.55 19.96
CA LEU A 325 6.12 9.11 20.90
C LEU A 325 5.81 9.49 22.35
N GLU A 326 5.10 10.59 22.58
CA GLU A 326 4.62 10.95 23.92
C GLU A 326 3.55 9.99 24.44
N ARG A 327 2.91 9.23 23.56
CA ARG A 327 1.83 8.29 23.87
C ARG A 327 2.27 6.82 23.71
N LEU A 328 3.58 6.53 23.74
CA LEU A 328 4.11 5.17 23.62
C LEU A 328 3.55 4.20 24.66
N ASN A 329 3.27 4.69 25.87
CA ASN A 329 2.63 3.89 26.90
C ASN A 329 1.24 3.37 26.52
N LYS A 330 0.58 4.03 25.56
CA LYS A 330 -0.73 3.62 25.03
C LYS A 330 -0.59 2.84 23.72
N PHE A 331 0.09 3.42 22.74
CA PHE A 331 0.11 2.89 21.38
C PHE A 331 1.29 1.96 21.10
N GLY A 332 2.39 2.04 21.85
CA GLY A 332 3.61 1.31 21.54
C GLY A 332 3.40 -0.20 21.45
N ASN A 333 2.55 -0.77 22.31
CA ASN A 333 2.28 -2.20 22.28
C ASN A 333 1.57 -2.68 20.99
N TYR A 334 0.82 -1.82 20.33
CA TYR A 334 0.16 -2.18 19.06
C TYR A 334 1.19 -2.38 17.94
N PHE A 335 2.30 -1.64 17.97
CA PHE A 335 3.40 -1.80 17.04
C PHE A 335 4.34 -2.95 17.41
N TYR A 336 4.62 -3.13 18.72
CA TYR A 336 5.48 -4.24 19.19
C TYR A 336 4.82 -5.60 19.07
N ASN A 337 3.51 -5.66 19.22
CA ASN A 337 2.74 -6.88 19.17
C ASN A 337 1.42 -6.64 18.39
N PRO A 338 1.51 -6.36 17.09
CA PRO A 338 0.35 -6.05 16.28
C PRO A 338 -0.60 -7.24 16.20
N GLU A 339 -1.89 -6.97 16.16
CA GLU A 339 -2.92 -8.00 15.99
C GLU A 339 -2.68 -8.82 14.72
N LEU A 340 -2.25 -8.19 13.63
CA LEU A 340 -1.86 -8.88 12.39
C LEU A 340 -0.80 -9.99 12.64
N GLY A 341 0.08 -9.82 13.60
CA GLY A 341 1.02 -10.87 13.99
C GLY A 341 0.35 -12.13 14.51
N LEU A 342 -0.85 -12.03 15.06
CA LEU A 342 -1.64 -13.19 15.51
C LEU A 342 -2.14 -14.03 14.34
N TYR A 343 -2.36 -13.45 13.17
CA TYR A 343 -2.78 -14.20 11.98
C TYR A 343 -1.74 -15.21 11.52
N LEU A 344 -0.49 -15.04 11.94
CA LEU A 344 0.57 -16.03 11.74
C LEU A 344 0.55 -17.15 12.78
N ASP A 345 -0.34 -17.11 13.78
CA ASP A 345 -0.52 -18.14 14.78
C ASP A 345 -1.65 -19.10 14.38
N ASP A 346 -1.28 -20.25 13.83
CA ASP A 346 -2.23 -21.24 13.28
C ASP A 346 -3.18 -21.79 14.35
N ALA A 347 -2.76 -21.81 15.62
CA ALA A 347 -3.61 -22.29 16.70
C ALA A 347 -4.76 -21.32 17.02
N LEU A 348 -4.57 -20.04 16.74
CA LEU A 348 -5.57 -19.00 16.98
C LEU A 348 -6.40 -18.67 15.72
N PHE A 349 -5.76 -18.61 14.56
CA PHE A 349 -6.36 -18.10 13.33
C PHE A 349 -6.45 -19.13 12.19
N GLY A 350 -6.15 -20.40 12.46
CA GLY A 350 -6.43 -21.48 11.52
C GLY A 350 -5.70 -21.39 10.18
N THR A 351 -4.43 -20.97 10.17
CA THR A 351 -3.59 -20.85 8.96
C THR A 351 -4.07 -19.76 7.97
N ALA A 352 -4.52 -18.62 8.48
CA ALA A 352 -5.03 -17.52 7.65
C ALA A 352 -4.04 -17.07 6.54
N VAL A 353 -2.76 -17.01 6.82
CA VAL A 353 -1.72 -16.61 5.84
C VAL A 353 -0.60 -17.66 5.82
N PRO A 354 -0.85 -18.86 5.28
CA PRO A 354 0.08 -20.01 5.40
C PRO A 354 1.45 -19.73 4.75
N ALA A 355 1.50 -18.95 3.68
CA ALA A 355 2.76 -18.62 2.98
C ALA A 355 3.74 -17.84 3.87
N LEU A 356 3.24 -17.03 4.82
CA LEU A 356 4.07 -16.25 5.72
C LEU A 356 4.48 -17.01 6.99
N SER A 357 3.91 -18.18 7.25
CA SER A 357 4.17 -18.96 8.46
C SER A 357 5.62 -19.39 8.62
N LYS A 358 6.40 -19.44 7.54
CA LYS A 358 7.82 -19.81 7.53
C LYS A 358 8.71 -18.86 8.32
N LEU A 359 8.35 -17.59 8.42
CA LEU A 359 9.07 -16.57 9.19
C LEU A 359 8.46 -16.31 10.55
N ARG A 360 7.54 -17.16 10.99
CA ARG A 360 7.07 -17.14 12.36
C ARG A 360 8.24 -17.36 13.33
N ILE A 361 8.10 -17.02 14.58
CA ILE A 361 9.16 -17.06 15.58
C ILE A 361 10.17 -18.19 15.34
N GLN A 362 11.39 -17.79 15.00
CA GLN A 362 12.47 -18.68 14.60
C GLN A 362 13.25 -19.19 15.82
N LYS A 363 13.65 -20.46 15.80
CA LYS A 363 14.34 -21.09 16.93
C LYS A 363 15.83 -20.74 17.00
N ASN A 364 16.44 -20.53 15.83
CA ASN A 364 17.87 -20.34 15.70
C ASN A 364 18.27 -18.88 15.49
N SER A 365 17.37 -17.95 15.72
CA SER A 365 17.64 -16.52 15.54
C SER A 365 18.91 -16.09 16.28
N LEU A 366 19.74 -15.31 15.60
CA LEU A 366 21.03 -14.81 16.08
C LEU A 366 22.10 -15.88 16.37
N ALA A 367 21.85 -17.15 16.11
CA ALA A 367 22.87 -18.20 16.35
C ALA A 367 24.21 -17.86 15.69
N CYS A 368 24.18 -17.32 14.49
CA CYS A 368 25.36 -16.94 13.73
C CYS A 368 26.16 -15.79 14.36
N ALA A 369 25.47 -14.81 14.93
CA ALA A 369 26.12 -13.66 15.56
C ALA A 369 26.78 -14.02 16.89
N PHE A 370 26.33 -15.10 17.54
CA PHE A 370 26.76 -15.48 18.90
C PHE A 370 27.38 -16.89 18.99
N GLY A 371 28.10 -17.29 17.97
CA GLY A 371 28.92 -18.52 18.01
C GLY A 371 28.13 -19.83 17.96
N GLY A 372 26.98 -19.83 17.30
CA GLY A 372 26.16 -21.04 17.11
C GLY A 372 25.15 -21.31 18.24
N ASN A 373 25.12 -20.48 19.27
CA ASN A 373 24.14 -20.54 20.35
C ASN A 373 23.04 -19.53 20.12
N GLY A 374 21.97 -19.93 19.44
CA GLY A 374 20.78 -19.09 19.27
C GLY A 374 20.10 -18.75 20.60
N PHE A 375 19.31 -17.71 20.63
CA PHE A 375 18.59 -17.26 21.82
C PHE A 375 17.30 -18.04 22.11
N GLY A 376 17.04 -19.15 21.44
CA GLY A 376 15.95 -20.05 21.77
C GLY A 376 14.58 -19.38 21.84
N PHE A 377 14.08 -18.85 20.75
CA PHE A 377 12.72 -18.29 20.67
C PHE A 377 11.71 -19.44 20.64
N GLY A 378 11.09 -19.71 21.77
CA GLY A 378 9.96 -20.65 21.86
C GLY A 378 8.66 -19.98 21.37
N ASN A 379 7.78 -20.79 20.80
CA ASN A 379 6.45 -20.39 20.28
C ASN A 379 5.78 -19.29 21.12
N GLY A 380 5.85 -18.05 20.66
CA GLY A 380 5.16 -16.92 21.24
C GLY A 380 5.63 -16.45 22.60
N GLN A 381 6.68 -17.03 23.21
CA GLN A 381 6.99 -16.73 24.60
C GLN A 381 8.19 -15.82 24.83
N ASN A 382 9.22 -15.88 24.02
CA ASN A 382 10.46 -15.21 24.37
C ASN A 382 10.91 -14.11 23.41
N GLY A 383 10.39 -13.96 22.24
CA GLY A 383 10.71 -12.89 21.31
C GLY A 383 12.13 -12.34 21.38
N LEU A 384 12.40 -11.27 20.70
CA LEU A 384 13.71 -10.60 20.74
C LEU A 384 13.93 -9.72 21.97
N PHE A 385 12.95 -9.56 22.83
CA PHE A 385 13.03 -8.63 23.96
C PHE A 385 14.17 -8.92 24.95
N GLY A 386 14.59 -10.19 25.07
CA GLY A 386 15.72 -10.57 25.89
C GLY A 386 17.07 -10.03 25.43
N LEU A 387 17.11 -9.48 24.23
CA LEU A 387 18.29 -8.83 23.65
C LEU A 387 18.32 -7.31 23.91
N LYS A 388 17.19 -6.71 24.25
CA LYS A 388 17.14 -5.28 24.53
C LYS A 388 18.00 -4.95 25.74
N GLY A 389 18.97 -4.03 25.55
CA GLY A 389 19.94 -3.69 26.58
C GLY A 389 21.01 -4.77 26.86
N ASN A 390 21.12 -5.82 26.04
CA ASN A 390 22.12 -6.86 26.20
C ASN A 390 23.49 -6.36 25.73
N SER A 391 24.49 -6.43 26.61
CA SER A 391 25.87 -5.97 26.34
C SER A 391 26.56 -6.69 25.18
N LEU A 392 26.08 -7.88 24.78
CA LEU A 392 26.58 -8.57 23.59
C LEU A 392 26.29 -7.80 22.29
N LEU A 393 25.32 -6.90 22.32
CA LEU A 393 24.98 -6.02 21.19
C LEU A 393 25.75 -4.70 21.18
N ASP A 394 26.56 -4.43 22.21
CA ASP A 394 27.34 -3.18 22.32
C ASP A 394 28.27 -3.03 21.11
N GLY A 395 28.30 -1.81 20.54
CA GLY A 395 29.05 -1.55 19.32
C GLY A 395 28.38 -2.01 18.02
N THR A 396 27.22 -2.66 18.08
CA THR A 396 26.43 -3.04 16.91
C THR A 396 25.27 -2.06 16.67
N ALA A 397 24.60 -2.19 15.53
CA ALA A 397 23.39 -1.41 15.24
C ALA A 397 22.22 -1.71 16.21
N LEU A 398 22.22 -2.89 16.85
CA LEU A 398 21.19 -3.29 17.81
C LEU A 398 21.56 -2.97 19.27
N ALA A 399 22.66 -2.25 19.53
CA ALA A 399 22.95 -1.76 20.86
C ALA A 399 21.84 -0.82 21.37
N GLU A 400 21.56 -0.83 22.67
CA GLU A 400 20.57 0.07 23.31
C GLU A 400 20.83 1.54 22.98
N SER A 401 22.10 1.94 22.94
CA SER A 401 22.56 3.28 22.60
C SER A 401 22.45 3.62 21.10
N SER A 402 22.07 2.65 20.25
CA SER A 402 21.89 2.83 18.81
C SER A 402 20.41 2.60 18.46
N PHE A 403 20.10 1.49 17.83
CA PHE A 403 18.75 1.18 17.39
C PHE A 403 18.04 0.14 18.26
N GLY A 404 18.76 -0.57 19.14
CA GLY A 404 18.20 -1.64 19.95
C GLY A 404 17.06 -1.19 20.85
N GLY A 405 17.13 0.03 21.35
CA GLY A 405 16.05 0.63 22.14
C GLY A 405 14.72 0.76 21.39
N LEU A 406 14.78 0.92 20.07
CA LEU A 406 13.63 1.10 19.17
C LEU A 406 13.28 -0.16 18.39
N LEU A 407 14.27 -0.92 17.94
CA LEU A 407 14.07 -2.10 17.09
C LEU A 407 13.76 -3.36 17.90
N LEU A 408 14.24 -3.47 19.13
CA LEU A 408 13.99 -4.66 19.95
C LEU A 408 12.73 -4.48 20.79
N PRO A 409 11.84 -5.49 20.84
CA PRO A 409 10.54 -5.36 21.47
C PRO A 409 10.66 -5.19 22.98
N ALA A 410 9.59 -4.72 23.61
CA ALA A 410 9.44 -4.71 25.05
C ALA A 410 9.28 -6.13 25.60
N SER A 411 9.46 -6.28 26.91
CA SER A 411 9.24 -7.55 27.59
C SER A 411 7.83 -8.09 27.28
N HIS A 412 7.74 -9.40 27.09
CA HIS A 412 6.50 -10.12 26.74
C HIS A 412 5.92 -9.83 25.35
N SER A 413 6.70 -9.24 24.46
CA SER A 413 6.34 -9.08 23.05
C SER A 413 7.02 -10.17 22.21
N PRO A 414 6.34 -11.26 21.89
CA PRO A 414 6.98 -12.44 21.27
C PRO A 414 7.08 -12.31 19.74
N ARG A 415 6.58 -11.23 19.14
CA ARG A 415 6.48 -11.06 17.71
C ARG A 415 7.63 -10.26 17.13
N SER A 416 7.82 -10.39 15.83
CA SER A 416 8.72 -9.53 15.07
C SER A 416 8.33 -8.07 15.20
N VAL A 417 9.32 -7.21 15.23
CA VAL A 417 9.16 -5.78 15.43
C VAL A 417 9.53 -4.96 14.21
N ASP A 418 9.52 -5.55 13.04
CA ASP A 418 9.78 -4.80 11.79
C ASP A 418 8.82 -3.62 11.63
N LEU A 419 7.59 -3.74 12.12
CA LEU A 419 6.59 -2.67 12.04
C LEU A 419 6.96 -1.42 12.85
N TRP A 420 7.55 -1.58 14.04
CA TRP A 420 7.88 -0.43 14.87
C TRP A 420 8.80 0.58 14.16
N PRO A 421 9.94 0.15 13.63
CA PRO A 421 10.81 1.06 12.90
C PRO A 421 10.19 1.55 11.60
N ILE A 422 9.36 0.75 10.93
CA ILE A 422 8.72 1.15 9.69
C ILE A 422 7.67 2.23 9.95
N PHE A 423 6.75 1.98 10.87
CA PHE A 423 5.59 2.84 11.06
C PHE A 423 5.83 4.04 11.98
N ASN A 424 6.69 3.95 12.95
CA ASN A 424 6.75 4.96 13.99
C ASN A 424 8.03 5.81 13.98
N THR A 425 9.17 5.18 13.84
CA THR A 425 10.44 5.91 13.87
C THR A 425 11.12 5.86 12.53
N GLY A 426 10.65 4.91 11.75
CA GLY A 426 11.48 4.52 10.72
C GLY A 426 12.87 4.16 11.25
N VAL A 427 13.84 3.69 10.47
CA VAL A 427 15.19 3.46 11.00
C VAL A 427 15.75 4.79 11.51
N PRO A 428 16.05 4.91 12.80
CA PRO A 428 16.57 6.15 13.33
C PRO A 428 17.80 6.60 12.57
N ASN A 429 17.86 7.85 12.26
CA ASN A 429 18.76 8.46 11.29
C ASN A 429 20.23 8.49 11.63
N ALA A 430 20.66 7.91 12.72
CA ALA A 430 22.07 8.00 13.11
C ALA A 430 22.98 7.19 12.19
N ARG A 431 22.50 6.07 11.61
CA ARG A 431 23.24 5.25 10.63
C ARG A 431 22.27 4.51 9.72
N PRO A 432 22.58 4.41 8.42
CA PRO A 432 21.80 3.56 7.53
C PRO A 432 21.80 2.12 8.02
N TYR A 433 20.65 1.48 7.93
CA TYR A 433 20.55 0.03 8.10
C TYR A 433 21.47 -0.62 7.05
N GLN A 434 22.30 -1.55 7.50
CA GLN A 434 23.22 -2.21 6.58
C GLN A 434 22.79 -3.66 6.41
N LEU A 435 22.54 -4.04 5.17
CA LEU A 435 22.38 -5.44 4.82
C LEU A 435 23.73 -6.15 4.94
N ALA A 436 23.74 -7.34 5.50
CA ALA A 436 24.92 -8.18 5.60
C ALA A 436 25.27 -8.83 4.26
N THR A 437 25.63 -8.02 3.27
CA THR A 437 25.94 -8.51 1.94
C THR A 437 27.37 -8.96 1.84
N GLY A 438 27.60 -10.25 1.63
CA GLY A 438 28.92 -10.80 1.33
C GLY A 438 29.98 -10.71 2.43
N LYS A 439 29.60 -10.40 3.68
CA LYS A 439 30.51 -10.24 4.81
C LYS A 439 30.68 -11.53 5.64
N GLY A 440 30.79 -12.66 4.99
CA GLY A 440 31.00 -13.94 5.68
C GLY A 440 29.80 -14.42 6.51
N GLY A 441 28.61 -13.98 6.16
CA GLY A 441 27.39 -14.37 6.84
C GLY A 441 27.14 -13.70 8.20
N ASN A 442 27.96 -12.70 8.59
CA ASN A 442 27.70 -11.96 9.83
C ASN A 442 26.68 -10.83 9.58
N PRO A 443 25.44 -10.96 10.09
CA PRO A 443 24.37 -9.99 9.86
C PRO A 443 24.63 -8.63 10.54
N LEU A 444 25.53 -8.57 11.51
CA LEU A 444 25.89 -7.35 12.22
C LEU A 444 27.15 -6.68 11.67
N ALA A 445 27.83 -7.30 10.68
CA ALA A 445 28.99 -6.70 10.04
C ALA A 445 28.56 -5.58 9.11
N ALA A 446 29.45 -4.60 8.88
CA ALA A 446 29.24 -3.58 7.87
C ALA A 446 29.04 -4.21 6.49
N GLY A 447 27.97 -3.88 5.82
CA GLY A 447 27.58 -4.33 4.50
C GLY A 447 27.12 -3.17 3.63
N LYS A 448 26.39 -3.45 2.54
CA LYS A 448 25.72 -2.39 1.79
C LYS A 448 24.70 -1.71 2.68
N PRO A 449 24.69 -0.37 2.70
CA PRO A 449 23.71 0.34 3.49
C PRO A 449 22.31 0.05 2.94
N PHE A 450 21.40 -0.21 3.84
CA PHE A 450 19.98 -0.16 3.57
C PHE A 450 19.51 1.28 3.73
N ILE A 451 18.58 1.75 2.91
CA ILE A 451 18.08 3.11 3.00
C ILE A 451 17.35 3.28 4.33
N HIS A 452 17.73 4.31 5.06
CA HIS A 452 16.92 4.81 6.15
C HIS A 452 16.28 6.14 5.74
N ASN A 453 15.00 6.27 5.98
CA ASN A 453 14.21 7.44 5.65
C ASN A 453 13.62 8.05 6.91
N PHE A 454 14.37 8.05 8.00
CA PHE A 454 13.82 8.33 9.29
C PHE A 454 14.42 9.60 9.86
N LEU A 455 13.55 10.57 10.07
CA LEU A 455 13.87 11.73 10.86
C LEU A 455 14.03 11.31 12.32
N PRO A 456 14.92 11.98 13.12
CA PRO A 456 15.06 11.72 14.54
C PRO A 456 13.76 11.97 15.32
N ASN A 457 12.92 12.85 14.83
CA ASN A 457 11.59 13.08 15.35
C ASN A 457 10.69 11.92 14.88
N GLY A 458 10.57 10.88 15.64
CA GLY A 458 9.72 9.77 15.32
C GLY A 458 8.26 10.19 15.08
N GLY A 459 7.42 9.21 14.88
CA GLY A 459 6.00 9.40 14.66
C GLY A 459 5.53 8.93 13.28
N ASP A 460 4.24 8.87 13.11
CA ASP A 460 3.59 8.34 11.91
C ASP A 460 3.64 9.34 10.75
N MET A 461 4.73 9.27 9.99
CA MET A 461 4.96 10.05 8.77
C MET A 461 5.49 9.13 7.67
N LEU A 462 5.06 9.38 6.45
CA LEU A 462 5.67 8.79 5.27
C LEU A 462 7.00 9.51 4.99
N ARG A 463 8.12 8.80 5.12
CA ARG A 463 9.44 9.40 4.96
C ARG A 463 10.01 9.14 3.60
N LEU A 464 10.58 10.18 3.00
CA LEU A 464 11.16 10.15 1.67
C LEU A 464 12.58 10.71 1.70
N ASN A 465 13.56 9.92 1.28
CA ASN A 465 14.90 10.43 0.97
C ASN A 465 14.95 10.92 -0.48
N MET A 466 14.94 12.22 -0.66
CA MET A 466 14.92 12.87 -1.97
C MET A 466 16.26 12.79 -2.72
N ALA A 467 17.36 12.37 -2.06
CA ALA A 467 18.65 12.13 -2.71
C ALA A 467 18.66 10.81 -3.50
N THR A 468 17.81 9.86 -3.13
CA THR A 468 17.76 8.55 -3.80
C THR A 468 17.25 8.70 -5.24
N PRO A 469 17.98 8.21 -6.26
CA PRO A 469 17.53 8.29 -7.65
C PRO A 469 16.28 7.48 -7.93
N VAL A 470 15.46 7.97 -8.84
CA VAL A 470 14.24 7.30 -9.32
C VAL A 470 14.62 6.03 -10.10
N THR A 471 13.89 4.96 -9.87
CA THR A 471 13.90 3.78 -10.74
C THR A 471 12.96 4.01 -11.93
N PRO A 472 13.48 4.05 -13.17
CA PRO A 472 12.62 4.22 -14.33
C PRO A 472 11.55 3.12 -14.41
N ARG A 473 10.31 3.50 -14.71
CA ARG A 473 9.18 2.56 -14.79
C ARG A 473 9.35 1.47 -15.85
N ASN A 474 10.20 1.71 -16.85
CA ASN A 474 10.58 0.74 -17.89
C ASN A 474 11.86 -0.04 -17.55
N HIS A 475 12.45 0.14 -16.36
CA HIS A 475 13.63 -0.60 -15.95
C HIS A 475 13.32 -2.09 -15.82
N PRO A 476 14.15 -3.02 -16.35
CA PRO A 476 13.85 -4.47 -16.30
C PRO A 476 13.62 -5.03 -14.90
N GLN A 477 14.22 -4.42 -13.87
CA GLN A 477 14.13 -4.81 -12.47
C GLN A 477 13.19 -3.89 -11.66
N PHE A 478 12.38 -3.04 -12.32
CA PHE A 478 11.34 -2.28 -11.63
C PHE A 478 10.33 -3.23 -10.99
N SER A 479 9.98 -2.98 -9.74
CA SER A 479 9.06 -3.82 -8.97
C SER A 479 8.17 -2.96 -8.06
N ASN A 480 6.95 -3.40 -7.86
CA ASN A 480 6.02 -2.84 -6.88
C ASN A 480 6.32 -3.26 -5.43
N LEU A 481 7.39 -4.02 -5.21
CA LEU A 481 7.84 -4.42 -3.87
C LEU A 481 8.82 -3.42 -3.24
N GLY A 482 9.04 -2.28 -3.87
CA GLY A 482 9.85 -1.21 -3.30
C GLY A 482 11.19 -1.68 -2.75
N ILE A 483 11.52 -1.26 -1.54
CA ILE A 483 12.80 -1.59 -0.89
C ILE A 483 12.98 -3.09 -0.65
N VAL A 484 11.92 -3.88 -0.53
CA VAL A 484 12.04 -5.35 -0.41
C VAL A 484 12.76 -5.91 -1.64
N GLN A 485 12.39 -5.46 -2.85
CA GLN A 485 13.08 -5.86 -4.08
C GLN A 485 14.52 -5.36 -4.12
N ALA A 486 14.76 -4.11 -3.75
CA ALA A 486 16.13 -3.56 -3.68
C ALA A 486 17.01 -4.36 -2.70
N ALA A 487 16.45 -4.77 -1.56
CA ALA A 487 17.15 -5.60 -0.59
C ALA A 487 17.50 -6.98 -1.17
N VAL A 488 16.57 -7.64 -1.84
CA VAL A 488 16.83 -8.93 -2.50
C VAL A 488 17.91 -8.80 -3.55
N LEU A 489 17.85 -7.79 -4.41
CA LEU A 489 18.91 -7.53 -5.41
C LEU A 489 20.27 -7.29 -4.75
N GLY A 490 20.31 -6.48 -3.69
CA GLY A 490 21.52 -6.22 -2.92
C GLY A 490 22.11 -7.44 -2.21
N LEU A 491 21.31 -8.49 -1.98
CA LEU A 491 21.75 -9.73 -1.35
C LEU A 491 22.11 -10.82 -2.36
N THR A 492 21.46 -10.87 -3.51
CA THR A 492 21.51 -12.02 -4.41
C THR A 492 22.10 -11.72 -5.79
N ASP A 493 22.02 -10.48 -6.28
CA ASP A 493 22.51 -10.14 -7.62
C ASP A 493 23.99 -9.72 -7.59
N PRO A 494 24.88 -10.42 -8.32
CA PRO A 494 26.31 -10.07 -8.39
C PRO A 494 26.58 -8.63 -8.84
N ALA A 495 25.69 -8.00 -9.58
CA ALA A 495 25.82 -6.59 -9.98
C ALA A 495 25.79 -5.64 -8.77
N TYR A 496 25.16 -6.06 -7.68
CA TYR A 496 24.91 -5.21 -6.51
C TYR A 496 25.54 -5.74 -5.22
N ASN A 497 25.90 -7.02 -5.13
CA ASN A 497 26.45 -7.63 -3.91
C ASN A 497 27.95 -7.95 -3.95
N SER A 498 28.65 -7.60 -5.03
CA SER A 498 30.07 -7.93 -5.21
C SER A 498 31.01 -7.16 -4.26
N ASN A 499 30.60 -6.03 -3.73
CA ASN A 499 31.34 -5.22 -2.76
C ASN A 499 30.39 -4.56 -1.75
N ALA A 500 30.93 -3.94 -0.72
CA ALA A 500 30.16 -3.23 0.32
C ALA A 500 30.02 -1.73 0.05
N ASP A 501 30.47 -1.23 -1.09
CA ASP A 501 30.41 0.18 -1.41
C ASP A 501 28.97 0.61 -1.68
N LEU A 502 28.63 1.82 -1.28
CA LEU A 502 27.31 2.40 -1.54
C LEU A 502 27.12 2.55 -3.05
N GLN A 503 26.10 1.93 -3.58
CA GLN A 503 25.68 2.09 -4.97
C GLN A 503 24.16 2.12 -5.05
N TRP A 504 23.65 2.74 -6.11
CA TRP A 504 22.23 2.67 -6.41
C TRP A 504 21.82 1.25 -6.78
N ILE A 505 20.70 0.82 -6.24
CA ILE A 505 20.04 -0.46 -6.56
C ILE A 505 18.61 -0.12 -7.01
N PRO A 506 18.08 -0.71 -8.09
CA PRO A 506 16.70 -0.47 -8.51
C PRO A 506 15.69 -0.68 -7.38
N ASN A 507 14.68 0.16 -7.33
CA ASN A 507 13.61 0.21 -6.32
C ASN A 507 14.01 0.74 -4.93
N MET A 508 15.20 1.30 -4.77
CA MET A 508 15.55 2.04 -3.57
C MET A 508 14.64 3.27 -3.33
N ASP A 509 13.94 3.74 -4.36
CA ASP A 509 12.97 4.84 -4.33
C ASP A 509 11.53 4.38 -4.06
N GLY A 510 11.30 3.11 -3.71
CA GLY A 510 10.00 2.57 -3.38
C GLY A 510 9.78 2.40 -1.88
N PHE A 511 8.55 2.11 -1.48
CA PHE A 511 8.12 1.97 -0.08
C PHE A 511 9.05 1.02 0.73
N PRO A 512 9.44 1.39 1.95
CA PRO A 512 9.09 2.56 2.76
C PRO A 512 9.95 3.83 2.51
N ASN A 513 10.70 3.94 1.42
CA ASN A 513 11.32 5.20 0.99
C ASN A 513 10.31 6.03 0.20
N GLY A 514 9.46 6.78 0.89
CA GLY A 514 8.24 7.29 0.33
C GLY A 514 7.24 6.17 -0.01
N ARG A 515 6.31 6.47 -0.87
CA ARG A 515 5.33 5.52 -1.40
C ARG A 515 4.99 5.94 -2.83
N ARG A 516 5.28 5.08 -3.80
CA ARG A 516 4.88 5.26 -5.20
C ARG A 516 3.44 4.75 -5.36
N LEU A 517 2.74 5.19 -6.39
CA LEU A 517 1.39 4.71 -6.69
C LEU A 517 1.35 3.21 -7.02
N GLU A 518 2.45 2.66 -7.53
CA GLU A 518 2.59 1.26 -7.92
C GLU A 518 2.95 0.33 -6.76
N ASP A 519 3.36 0.86 -5.59
CA ASP A 519 3.86 0.03 -4.49
C ASP A 519 2.74 -0.81 -3.85
N ASP A 520 2.95 -2.12 -3.81
CA ASP A 520 2.06 -3.10 -3.17
C ASP A 520 2.31 -3.12 -1.65
N ILE A 521 1.78 -2.10 -0.98
CA ILE A 521 2.01 -1.92 0.45
C ILE A 521 1.39 -3.03 1.29
N VAL A 522 0.26 -3.61 0.87
CA VAL A 522 -0.38 -4.72 1.60
C VAL A 522 0.56 -5.91 1.67
N ARG A 523 1.14 -6.29 0.54
CA ARG A 523 2.12 -7.38 0.47
C ARG A 523 3.38 -7.04 1.27
N ILE A 524 3.94 -5.85 1.10
CA ILE A 524 5.16 -5.41 1.79
C ILE A 524 4.94 -5.42 3.31
N GLU A 525 3.82 -4.91 3.79
CA GLU A 525 3.56 -4.84 5.22
C GLU A 525 3.25 -6.18 5.85
N LEU A 526 2.53 -7.06 5.19
CA LEU A 526 2.35 -8.45 5.64
C LEU A 526 3.67 -9.21 5.71
N GLN A 527 4.58 -8.98 4.76
CA GLN A 527 5.93 -9.52 4.81
C GLN A 527 6.74 -8.93 5.99
N ALA A 528 6.58 -7.62 6.27
CA ALA A 528 7.20 -6.98 7.43
C ALA A 528 6.68 -7.56 8.76
N VAL A 529 5.37 -7.79 8.88
CA VAL A 529 4.76 -8.46 10.04
C VAL A 529 5.36 -9.84 10.26
N SER A 530 5.68 -10.56 9.20
CA SER A 530 6.29 -11.90 9.29
C SER A 530 7.79 -11.89 9.63
N GLY A 531 8.45 -10.73 9.63
CA GLY A 531 9.87 -10.59 9.98
C GLY A 531 10.83 -10.67 8.79
N VAL A 532 10.39 -10.37 7.59
CA VAL A 532 11.20 -10.41 6.36
C VAL A 532 12.50 -9.60 6.47
N ALA A 533 12.44 -8.39 7.03
CA ALA A 533 13.63 -7.55 7.15
C ALA A 533 14.68 -8.16 8.07
N LEU A 534 14.27 -8.68 9.21
CA LEU A 534 15.17 -9.36 10.15
C LEU A 534 15.73 -10.67 9.58
N ALA A 535 14.91 -11.42 8.83
CA ALA A 535 15.36 -12.62 8.13
C ALA A 535 16.41 -12.29 7.04
N ALA A 536 16.16 -11.23 6.25
CA ALA A 536 17.06 -10.82 5.19
C ALA A 536 18.45 -10.40 5.68
N ILE A 537 18.57 -9.87 6.89
CA ILE A 537 19.85 -9.55 7.52
C ILE A 537 20.40 -10.71 8.38
N GLY A 538 19.76 -11.88 8.37
CA GLY A 538 20.22 -13.09 9.07
C GLY A 538 20.02 -13.08 10.57
N LEU A 539 19.08 -12.27 11.09
CA LEU A 539 18.77 -12.21 12.52
C LEU A 539 17.58 -13.08 12.94
N TRP A 540 16.75 -13.49 11.98
CA TRP A 540 15.47 -14.15 12.22
C TRP A 540 15.27 -15.29 11.23
N TYR A 541 15.56 -16.53 11.59
CA TYR A 541 15.49 -17.69 10.69
C TYR A 541 15.53 -19.03 11.42
N ASP A 542 15.07 -20.10 10.76
CA ASP A 542 15.20 -21.49 11.20
C ASP A 542 16.10 -22.32 10.27
N ASP A 543 16.13 -22.02 9.00
CA ASP A 543 16.85 -22.78 7.98
C ASP A 543 18.22 -22.21 7.57
N TYR A 544 18.62 -21.04 8.10
CA TYR A 544 19.91 -20.45 7.86
C TYR A 544 20.99 -21.07 8.77
N ASN A 545 22.07 -21.53 8.18
CA ASN A 545 23.15 -22.24 8.85
C ASN A 545 24.39 -21.37 9.13
N CYS A 546 24.27 -20.06 9.07
CA CYS A 546 25.34 -19.10 9.28
C CYS A 546 26.44 -19.11 8.23
N ALA A 547 26.23 -19.72 7.09
CA ALA A 547 27.17 -19.74 5.98
C ALA A 547 26.56 -19.18 4.72
N GLY A 548 27.26 -18.27 4.04
CA GLY A 548 26.81 -17.69 2.79
C GLY A 548 25.74 -16.60 2.97
N SER A 549 24.77 -16.54 2.06
CA SER A 549 23.67 -15.57 2.08
C SER A 549 22.61 -15.93 3.12
N PRO A 550 22.09 -14.98 3.89
CA PRO A 550 20.93 -15.19 4.76
C PRO A 550 19.61 -15.36 3.99
N VAL A 551 19.63 -15.21 2.67
CA VAL A 551 18.45 -15.46 1.83
C VAL A 551 18.31 -16.97 1.64
N THR A 552 17.54 -17.57 2.53
CA THR A 552 17.23 -19.00 2.56
C THR A 552 16.01 -19.34 1.72
N GLN A 553 15.70 -20.62 1.58
CA GLN A 553 14.49 -21.03 0.86
C GLN A 553 13.20 -20.60 1.58
N ASP A 554 13.17 -20.64 2.91
CA ASP A 554 12.02 -20.17 3.68
C ASP A 554 11.79 -18.67 3.49
N LEU A 555 12.86 -17.86 3.42
CA LEU A 555 12.75 -16.44 3.11
C LEU A 555 12.28 -16.22 1.66
N LEU A 556 12.81 -16.98 0.69
CA LEU A 556 12.38 -16.89 -0.70
C LEU A 556 10.90 -17.24 -0.88
N ASP A 557 10.41 -18.26 -0.17
CA ASP A 557 8.99 -18.64 -0.19
C ASP A 557 8.11 -17.50 0.33
N VAL A 558 8.52 -16.82 1.39
CA VAL A 558 7.81 -15.65 1.93
C VAL A 558 7.91 -14.44 0.99
N LEU A 559 9.06 -14.21 0.38
CA LEU A 559 9.23 -13.15 -0.61
C LEU A 559 8.39 -13.37 -1.87
N ALA A 560 8.06 -14.62 -2.18
CA ALA A 560 7.14 -14.97 -3.28
C ALA A 560 5.66 -14.85 -2.92
N TYR A 561 5.32 -14.53 -1.66
CA TYR A 561 3.94 -14.32 -1.22
C TYR A 561 3.23 -13.28 -2.09
N ASP A 562 1.95 -13.52 -2.36
CA ASP A 562 1.05 -12.67 -3.13
C ASP A 562 -0.30 -12.60 -2.40
N ALA A 563 -0.77 -11.40 -2.10
CA ALA A 563 -2.04 -11.17 -1.40
C ALA A 563 -3.28 -11.34 -2.31
N GLY A 564 -3.08 -11.67 -3.57
CA GLY A 564 -4.15 -11.94 -4.55
C GLY A 564 -4.54 -10.75 -5.42
N VAL A 565 -4.33 -9.51 -4.96
CA VAL A 565 -4.48 -8.27 -5.74
C VAL A 565 -3.12 -7.58 -5.75
N THR A 566 -2.54 -7.37 -6.92
CA THR A 566 -1.14 -6.91 -7.05
C THR A 566 -0.98 -5.60 -7.83
N SER A 567 -2.06 -5.02 -8.31
CA SER A 567 -2.03 -3.75 -9.03
C SER A 567 -3.42 -3.15 -9.11
N ASN A 568 -3.49 -1.82 -9.23
CA ASN A 568 -4.71 -1.08 -9.53
C ASN A 568 -5.37 -1.56 -10.83
N ASP A 569 -6.68 -1.41 -10.94
CA ASP A 569 -7.51 -1.79 -12.10
C ASP A 569 -7.47 -0.76 -13.23
N ALA A 570 -7.00 0.47 -12.96
CA ALA A 570 -6.80 1.53 -13.95
C ALA A 570 -5.31 1.83 -14.18
N ALA A 571 -4.96 2.20 -15.42
CA ALA A 571 -3.59 2.53 -15.77
C ALA A 571 -3.18 3.90 -15.24
N LEU A 572 -2.09 3.95 -14.48
CA LEU A 572 -1.49 5.18 -13.98
C LEU A 572 -0.89 6.02 -15.11
N LYS A 573 -0.87 7.35 -14.96
CA LYS A 573 -0.27 8.28 -15.92
C LYS A 573 1.25 8.36 -15.75
N SER A 574 1.93 8.64 -16.85
CA SER A 574 3.39 8.80 -16.85
C SER A 574 3.87 10.20 -16.45
N SER A 575 2.93 11.16 -16.29
CA SER A 575 3.22 12.53 -15.91
C SER A 575 2.20 13.06 -14.91
N PHE A 576 2.53 14.17 -14.26
CA PHE A 576 1.66 14.81 -13.28
C PHE A 576 0.22 15.01 -13.80
N PRO A 577 -0.82 14.64 -13.00
CA PRO A 577 -0.81 14.26 -11.58
C PRO A 577 -0.60 12.76 -11.29
N TYR A 578 -0.21 11.94 -12.23
CA TYR A 578 0.11 10.50 -12.22
C TYR A 578 -1.07 9.56 -11.94
N VAL A 579 -2.08 10.00 -11.19
CA VAL A 579 -3.28 9.20 -10.92
C VAL A 579 -4.11 8.97 -12.19
N ALA A 580 -4.76 7.83 -12.30
CA ALA A 580 -5.63 7.52 -13.42
C ALA A 580 -6.85 8.44 -13.46
N SER A 581 -7.42 8.62 -14.66
CA SER A 581 -8.65 9.39 -14.84
C SER A 581 -9.81 8.68 -14.13
N PRO A 582 -10.77 9.42 -13.55
CA PRO A 582 -11.87 8.81 -12.83
C PRO A 582 -12.78 8.02 -13.76
N TRP A 583 -13.30 6.91 -13.26
CA TRP A 583 -14.33 6.12 -13.94
C TRP A 583 -15.55 6.98 -14.23
N PRO A 584 -16.08 6.97 -15.46
CA PRO A 584 -17.28 7.74 -15.80
C PRO A 584 -18.55 7.08 -15.23
N GLY A 585 -19.54 7.88 -14.89
CA GLY A 585 -20.83 7.41 -14.41
C GLY A 585 -21.61 6.50 -15.37
N THR A 586 -21.18 6.42 -16.62
CA THR A 586 -21.72 5.50 -17.65
C THR A 586 -20.92 4.21 -17.77
N HIS A 587 -19.87 4.03 -16.96
CA HIS A 587 -19.07 2.82 -16.98
C HIS A 587 -19.86 1.66 -16.39
N ASN A 588 -19.77 0.50 -17.05
CA ASN A 588 -20.37 -0.74 -16.56
C ASN A 588 -19.30 -1.57 -15.86
N CYS A 589 -19.17 -1.38 -14.56
CA CYS A 589 -18.33 -2.23 -13.73
C CYS A 589 -19.06 -3.54 -13.48
N ASN A 590 -18.87 -4.49 -14.39
CA ASN A 590 -19.29 -5.86 -14.13
C ASN A 590 -18.39 -6.44 -13.06
N CYS A 591 -18.98 -6.83 -11.94
CA CYS A 591 -18.31 -7.62 -10.90
C CYS A 591 -17.90 -9.03 -11.40
N ASP A 592 -18.18 -9.34 -12.65
CA ASP A 592 -17.79 -10.60 -13.26
C ASP A 592 -16.30 -10.60 -13.61
N ASN A 593 -15.57 -11.57 -13.07
CA ASN A 593 -14.18 -11.90 -13.36
C ASN A 593 -13.90 -12.30 -14.82
N SER A 594 -14.67 -11.85 -15.79
CA SER A 594 -14.33 -12.04 -17.19
C SER A 594 -13.33 -10.97 -17.61
N THR A 595 -12.07 -11.33 -17.63
CA THR A 595 -10.96 -10.63 -18.29
C THR A 595 -11.22 -10.48 -19.79
N THR A 596 -12.18 -9.65 -20.16
CA THR A 596 -12.28 -9.08 -21.48
C THR A 596 -12.38 -7.56 -21.30
N GLY A 597 -11.26 -6.96 -20.88
CA GLY A 597 -11.08 -5.52 -20.97
C GLY A 597 -11.06 -5.10 -22.43
N GLN A 598 -12.23 -4.80 -22.99
CA GLN A 598 -12.26 -3.84 -24.09
C GLN A 598 -12.19 -2.44 -23.48
N SER A 599 -10.97 -2.04 -23.15
CA SER A 599 -10.64 -0.63 -23.08
C SER A 599 -10.90 -0.03 -24.47
N THR A 600 -11.93 0.80 -24.59
CA THR A 600 -11.98 1.74 -25.70
C THR A 600 -10.86 2.76 -25.44
N SER A 601 -9.65 2.40 -25.85
CA SER A 601 -8.48 3.27 -25.81
C SER A 601 -8.77 4.53 -26.61
N ASN A 602 -8.78 5.67 -25.95
CA ASN A 602 -8.51 6.93 -26.63
C ASN A 602 -7.08 6.84 -27.17
N ALA A 603 -6.95 6.85 -28.48
CA ALA A 603 -5.67 6.82 -29.16
C ALA A 603 -4.81 8.00 -28.69
N GLY A 604 -3.74 7.72 -27.97
CA GLY A 604 -2.78 8.73 -27.53
C GLY A 604 -2.04 8.42 -26.22
N GLU A 605 -2.54 7.51 -25.39
CA GLU A 605 -1.85 7.14 -24.16
C GLU A 605 -0.84 6.00 -24.41
N THR A 606 0.42 6.28 -24.13
CA THR A 606 1.45 5.23 -24.09
C THR A 606 1.16 4.38 -22.84
N GLN A 607 0.55 3.22 -23.04
CA GLN A 607 0.32 2.27 -21.95
C GLN A 607 1.66 1.92 -21.30
N MET A 608 1.80 2.20 -20.01
CA MET A 608 2.87 1.62 -19.24
C MET A 608 2.63 0.11 -19.19
N LYS A 609 3.57 -0.66 -19.68
CA LYS A 609 3.52 -2.13 -19.57
C LYS A 609 3.41 -2.48 -18.09
N LYS A 610 2.42 -3.32 -17.78
CA LYS A 610 2.31 -3.97 -16.47
C LYS A 610 3.67 -4.58 -16.11
N ALA A 611 4.31 -4.04 -15.10
CA ALA A 611 5.56 -4.61 -14.61
C ALA A 611 5.27 -6.01 -14.07
N PRO A 612 6.00 -7.04 -14.46
CA PRO A 612 5.83 -8.33 -13.83
C PRO A 612 6.26 -8.20 -12.37
N ALA A 613 5.39 -8.61 -11.46
CA ALA A 613 5.72 -8.78 -10.06
C ALA A 613 6.66 -9.98 -9.91
N THR A 614 7.88 -9.83 -10.37
CA THR A 614 8.93 -10.85 -10.22
C THR A 614 10.04 -10.27 -9.40
N LEU A 615 10.20 -10.83 -8.22
CA LEU A 615 11.50 -10.85 -7.55
C LEU A 615 12.53 -11.26 -8.61
N GLY A 616 13.63 -10.54 -8.75
CA GLY A 616 14.68 -10.76 -9.76
C GLY A 616 15.43 -12.10 -9.69
N LEU A 617 14.79 -13.10 -9.10
CA LEU A 617 15.08 -14.51 -9.29
C LEU A 617 14.48 -14.85 -10.66
N SER A 618 15.29 -15.37 -11.58
CA SER A 618 14.82 -15.88 -12.85
C SER A 618 13.60 -16.75 -12.61
N SER A 619 12.39 -16.20 -12.81
CA SER A 619 11.17 -16.98 -12.76
C SER A 619 11.34 -18.15 -13.70
N PRO A 620 11.09 -19.38 -13.29
CA PRO A 620 11.05 -20.46 -14.24
C PRO A 620 10.04 -20.06 -15.33
N GLU A 621 10.43 -20.20 -16.59
CA GLU A 621 9.60 -19.88 -17.78
C GLU A 621 8.21 -20.55 -17.74
N VAL A 622 8.03 -21.49 -16.82
CA VAL A 622 6.76 -22.13 -16.44
C VAL A 622 6.76 -22.28 -14.93
N ASN A 623 5.88 -21.58 -14.25
CA ASN A 623 5.69 -21.75 -12.80
C ASN A 623 4.62 -22.82 -12.55
N LEU A 624 4.99 -23.87 -11.81
CA LEU A 624 4.16 -25.07 -11.56
C LEU A 624 3.88 -25.21 -10.06
N SER A 625 2.61 -25.31 -9.70
CA SER A 625 2.16 -25.53 -8.32
C SER A 625 1.03 -26.55 -8.24
N THR A 626 0.74 -27.05 -7.05
CA THR A 626 -0.26 -28.10 -6.85
C THR A 626 -0.98 -27.95 -5.52
N TYR A 627 -2.29 -28.23 -5.51
CA TYR A 627 -3.13 -28.18 -4.30
C TYR A 627 -4.32 -29.16 -4.40
N PRO A 628 -4.70 -29.85 -3.30
CA PRO A 628 -3.95 -30.00 -2.04
C PRO A 628 -2.71 -30.88 -2.21
N ASN A 629 -1.67 -30.65 -1.42
CA ASN A 629 -0.48 -31.51 -1.36
C ASN A 629 0.02 -31.58 0.10
N PRO A 630 -0.15 -32.73 0.80
CA PRO A 630 -0.68 -34.02 0.30
C PRO A 630 -2.16 -33.97 -0.13
N GLY A 631 -2.52 -34.82 -1.11
CA GLY A 631 -3.88 -34.98 -1.60
C GLY A 631 -4.33 -36.46 -1.59
N SER A 632 -5.66 -36.71 -1.54
CA SER A 632 -6.19 -38.08 -1.47
C SER A 632 -6.89 -38.52 -2.76
N ILE A 633 -7.79 -37.73 -3.33
CA ILE A 633 -8.62 -38.13 -4.47
C ILE A 633 -8.36 -37.22 -5.68
N ASN A 634 -8.47 -35.92 -5.50
CA ASN A 634 -8.29 -34.92 -6.55
C ASN A 634 -7.19 -33.94 -6.18
N ASN A 635 -6.42 -33.55 -7.18
CA ASN A 635 -5.40 -32.56 -7.06
C ASN A 635 -5.52 -31.54 -8.20
N MET A 636 -5.30 -30.28 -7.94
CA MET A 636 -5.26 -29.23 -8.95
C MET A 636 -3.80 -28.89 -9.24
N ILE A 637 -3.40 -29.02 -10.47
CA ILE A 637 -2.09 -28.57 -10.96
C ILE A 637 -2.30 -27.24 -11.64
N ARG A 638 -1.68 -26.19 -11.08
CA ARG A 638 -1.67 -24.83 -11.64
C ARG A 638 -0.31 -24.55 -12.25
N TYR A 639 -0.28 -23.99 -13.45
CA TYR A 639 0.96 -23.58 -14.11
C TYR A 639 0.77 -22.29 -14.90
N SER A 640 1.80 -21.46 -14.95
CA SER A 640 1.82 -20.24 -15.75
C SER A 640 2.72 -20.42 -16.97
N VAL A 641 2.41 -19.74 -18.04
CA VAL A 641 3.18 -19.70 -19.29
C VAL A 641 3.44 -18.24 -19.62
N ASP A 642 4.70 -17.86 -19.77
CA ASP A 642 5.14 -16.47 -19.95
C ASP A 642 4.97 -15.94 -21.38
N ALA A 643 4.95 -16.83 -22.37
CA ALA A 643 4.79 -16.50 -23.79
C ALA A 643 4.11 -17.64 -24.53
N PRO A 644 3.48 -17.40 -25.69
CA PRO A 644 2.86 -18.46 -26.51
C PRO A 644 3.83 -19.61 -26.73
N SER A 645 3.45 -20.82 -26.26
CA SER A 645 4.37 -21.97 -26.22
C SER A 645 3.62 -23.29 -26.19
N LYS A 646 4.27 -24.35 -26.68
CA LYS A 646 3.79 -25.71 -26.49
C LYS A 646 4.18 -26.22 -25.11
N VAL A 647 3.20 -26.51 -24.26
CA VAL A 647 3.42 -26.94 -22.88
C VAL A 647 2.86 -28.34 -22.68
N LYS A 648 3.67 -29.19 -22.01
CA LYS A 648 3.26 -30.51 -21.51
C LYS A 648 3.36 -30.54 -20.02
N ILE A 649 2.34 -31.02 -19.34
CA ILE A 649 2.34 -31.32 -17.91
C ILE A 649 2.25 -32.84 -17.76
N VAL A 650 3.28 -33.43 -17.18
CA VAL A 650 3.47 -34.89 -17.14
C VAL A 650 3.70 -35.35 -15.71
N VAL A 651 3.09 -36.46 -15.31
CA VAL A 651 3.26 -37.10 -14.01
C VAL A 651 4.08 -38.35 -14.12
N TYR A 652 5.08 -38.47 -13.26
CA TYR A 652 5.90 -39.68 -13.12
C TYR A 652 5.82 -40.24 -11.69
N ASP A 653 6.04 -41.54 -11.55
CA ASP A 653 6.34 -42.12 -10.24
C ASP A 653 7.80 -41.88 -9.84
N MET A 654 8.18 -42.30 -8.65
CA MET A 654 9.54 -42.09 -8.12
C MET A 654 10.61 -42.95 -8.87
N GLN A 655 10.21 -43.88 -9.70
CA GLN A 655 11.09 -44.67 -10.57
C GLN A 655 11.23 -44.03 -11.96
N GLY A 656 10.59 -42.89 -12.21
CA GLY A 656 10.62 -42.19 -13.49
C GLY A 656 9.69 -42.74 -14.56
N LYS A 657 8.80 -43.67 -14.19
CA LYS A 657 7.79 -44.23 -15.12
C LYS A 657 6.66 -43.22 -15.30
N LEU A 658 6.25 -43.02 -16.53
CA LEU A 658 5.11 -42.18 -16.87
C LEU A 658 3.81 -42.75 -16.25
N VAL A 659 3.18 -41.94 -15.39
CA VAL A 659 1.89 -42.23 -14.75
C VAL A 659 0.74 -41.62 -15.55
N LYS A 660 0.84 -40.34 -15.90
CA LYS A 660 -0.23 -39.65 -16.64
C LYS A 660 0.34 -38.39 -17.34
N MET A 661 -0.25 -38.09 -18.50
CA MET A 661 -0.10 -36.79 -19.16
C MET A 661 -1.35 -35.96 -18.87
N LEU A 662 -1.17 -34.79 -18.25
CA LEU A 662 -2.26 -33.92 -17.85
C LEU A 662 -2.57 -32.84 -18.89
N ALA A 663 -1.53 -32.35 -19.58
CA ALA A 663 -1.67 -31.42 -20.69
C ALA A 663 -0.57 -31.67 -21.75
N ASP A 664 -0.91 -31.53 -23.05
CA ASP A 664 0.03 -31.47 -24.20
C ASP A 664 -0.63 -30.63 -25.30
N ARG A 665 -0.45 -29.30 -25.23
CA ARG A 665 -1.07 -28.38 -26.18
C ARG A 665 -0.33 -27.05 -26.26
N ASN A 666 -0.66 -26.24 -27.27
CA ASN A 666 -0.19 -24.84 -27.33
C ASN A 666 -1.00 -23.99 -26.36
N HIS A 667 -0.31 -23.12 -25.66
CA HIS A 667 -0.88 -22.14 -24.76
C HIS A 667 -0.43 -20.75 -25.17
N GLU A 668 -1.32 -19.78 -25.00
CA GLU A 668 -0.96 -18.37 -24.96
C GLU A 668 -0.32 -18.04 -23.60
N ALA A 669 0.28 -16.85 -23.45
CA ALA A 669 0.74 -16.40 -22.13
C ALA A 669 -0.44 -16.36 -21.15
N GLY A 670 -0.26 -16.90 -19.96
CA GLY A 670 -1.35 -16.96 -18.98
C GLY A 670 -1.18 -18.07 -17.94
N VAL A 671 -2.17 -18.16 -17.04
CA VAL A 671 -2.21 -19.15 -15.96
C VAL A 671 -3.27 -20.21 -16.29
N TYR A 672 -2.91 -21.46 -16.11
CA TYR A 672 -3.75 -22.61 -16.46
C TYR A 672 -3.88 -23.55 -15.28
N ASN A 673 -5.05 -24.15 -15.14
CA ASN A 673 -5.34 -25.16 -14.15
C ASN A 673 -5.73 -26.47 -14.84
N VAL A 674 -5.23 -27.58 -14.31
CA VAL A 674 -5.63 -28.91 -14.77
C VAL A 674 -5.90 -29.80 -13.56
N GLN A 675 -7.07 -30.39 -13.53
CA GLN A 675 -7.45 -31.32 -12.47
C GLN A 675 -6.82 -32.69 -12.71
N TRP A 676 -6.24 -33.25 -11.65
CA TRP A 676 -5.67 -34.58 -11.65
C TRP A 676 -6.40 -35.47 -10.66
N ASP A 677 -7.16 -36.44 -11.21
CA ASP A 677 -7.78 -37.50 -10.43
C ASP A 677 -6.72 -38.56 -10.05
N MET A 678 -6.47 -38.66 -8.74
CA MET A 678 -5.53 -39.60 -8.13
C MET A 678 -6.22 -40.79 -7.47
N SER A 679 -7.55 -40.94 -7.58
CA SER A 679 -8.33 -41.95 -6.87
C SER A 679 -7.83 -43.41 -7.09
N LYS A 680 -7.30 -43.69 -8.27
CA LYS A 680 -6.80 -45.03 -8.69
C LYS A 680 -5.29 -45.20 -8.46
N LEU A 681 -4.61 -44.26 -7.92
CA LEU A 681 -3.17 -44.34 -7.67
C LEU A 681 -2.90 -44.89 -6.26
N SER A 682 -1.79 -45.54 -6.08
CA SER A 682 -1.31 -45.97 -4.76
C SER A 682 -0.87 -44.75 -3.93
N SER A 683 -0.98 -44.83 -2.60
CA SER A 683 -0.38 -43.86 -1.71
C SER A 683 1.13 -43.79 -1.94
N GLY A 684 1.69 -42.58 -1.99
CA GLY A 684 3.11 -42.39 -2.28
C GLY A 684 3.41 -41.02 -2.92
N THR A 685 4.65 -40.83 -3.30
CA THR A 685 5.13 -39.59 -3.92
C THR A 685 5.19 -39.72 -5.43
N TYR A 686 4.72 -38.70 -6.13
CA TYR A 686 4.74 -38.55 -7.57
C TYR A 686 5.48 -37.25 -7.94
N VAL A 687 6.01 -37.17 -9.15
CA VAL A 687 6.67 -35.99 -9.68
C VAL A 687 5.84 -35.46 -10.85
N VAL A 688 5.36 -34.22 -10.73
CA VAL A 688 4.72 -33.48 -11.82
C VAL A 688 5.75 -32.60 -12.47
N THR A 689 5.90 -32.71 -13.79
CA THR A 689 6.92 -32.00 -14.56
C THR A 689 6.28 -31.15 -15.64
N ALA A 690 6.65 -29.90 -15.73
CA ALA A 690 6.31 -28.99 -16.81
C ALA A 690 7.42 -28.94 -17.85
N VAL A 691 7.05 -29.18 -19.11
CA VAL A 691 7.94 -29.15 -20.27
C VAL A 691 7.43 -28.07 -21.22
N LYS A 692 8.25 -27.08 -21.56
CA LYS A 692 7.94 -25.99 -22.50
C LYS A 692 8.84 -26.14 -23.73
N ASN A 693 8.23 -26.23 -24.91
CA ASN A 693 8.92 -26.37 -26.19
C ASN A 693 9.95 -27.54 -26.24
N GLY A 694 9.67 -28.61 -25.50
CA GLY A 694 10.52 -29.81 -25.46
C GLY A 694 11.54 -29.83 -24.31
N GLU A 695 11.70 -28.74 -23.57
CA GLU A 695 12.64 -28.64 -22.43
C GLU A 695 11.90 -28.70 -21.10
N VAL A 696 12.46 -29.40 -20.12
CA VAL A 696 11.95 -29.42 -18.75
C VAL A 696 12.23 -28.07 -18.09
N LYS A 697 11.20 -27.39 -17.63
CA LYS A 697 11.32 -26.07 -16.98
C LYS A 697 11.16 -26.15 -15.46
N GLN A 698 10.24 -27.00 -14.98
CA GLN A 698 10.04 -27.18 -13.54
C GLN A 698 9.48 -28.58 -13.24
N SER A 699 9.83 -29.09 -12.04
CA SER A 699 9.25 -30.31 -11.51
C SER A 699 8.90 -30.12 -10.03
N ILE A 700 7.75 -30.62 -9.60
CA ILE A 700 7.30 -30.56 -8.21
C ILE A 700 6.93 -31.95 -7.70
N LYS A 701 7.09 -32.19 -6.40
CA LYS A 701 6.66 -33.42 -5.73
C LYS A 701 5.22 -33.30 -5.26
N VAL A 702 4.43 -34.34 -5.51
CA VAL A 702 3.04 -34.44 -5.07
C VAL A 702 2.89 -35.71 -4.25
N VAL A 703 2.37 -35.58 -3.05
CA VAL A 703 2.16 -36.71 -2.13
C VAL A 703 0.69 -37.10 -2.17
N LYS A 704 0.44 -38.39 -2.43
CA LYS A 704 -0.89 -38.99 -2.27
C LYS A 704 -0.96 -39.73 -0.94
N ASN A 705 -1.93 -39.37 -0.13
CA ASN A 705 -2.28 -40.06 1.12
C ASN A 705 -3.07 -41.36 0.83
#